data_ca486c70e720452208be6907305945d2
#
_entry.id   ca486c70e720452208be6907305945d2
#
_cell.length_a   1.000
_cell.length_b   1.000
_cell.length_c   1.000
_cell.angle_alpha   90.00
_cell.angle_beta   90.00
_cell.angle_gamma   90.00
#
_symmetry.space_group_name_H-M   'P 1'
#
loop_
_entity.id
_entity.type
_entity.pdbx_description
1 polymer ?
#
loop_
_entity_poly.entity_id
_entity_poly.type
_entity_poly.pdbx_seq_one_letter_code
_entity_poly.pdbx_strand_id
1 'polypeptide(L)'
;MIKLMKFLKKSAGYVVLIIALLFLQAYCDLSLPDYTSKIVNVGIQQSGIEDSVPEKIRKTSMDNLKLFMDEDDKETVASYYEEDGDNFVLKDDVKSEERDELNDIFAKPMMIAASFSSGSDEVNEMLAKMGVPEGTDPMQAIAQMPEEALASMIEKISEKIDKMQPSILTQAGVAYVKSEYEAMGEDVDAIQMHYIKISGVKMLGMALITMLCAICVVFLSSRVAAALGHDLRNAVYNKVISFSSREYHKFSTASLITRCTNDIQQVQQVMAMLFRIVLYAPILGIGGVIRVLQTDSSMTWILGLAVGLILVVIVVLFQVAMPKFTILQTLVDKLNLVTREILTGIPVIRAFSREKHEEERFEEANQRLTKTNLFVNRCMTFMMPTMMLIMNGVSVLIIYSGAYAVDNGSMQVGNVMAFIQYAMQIIMSFLMITAMSIMLPRANVAALRINDVLKTKVSVTDPENPVVPDKNIRGTVEFDHVSFAYPEAGENVITDISFKAEKGETVAVIGSTGSGKSTLVNLIPRFYDVTEGRVLVDGVDVREMTQKEVRSRLGYVPQKSVLFSGTIDSNIRYGKTDISETEVKEAAEIAQATEFIDAKPEKYDSPIAQGGTNVSGGQKQRLSIARAIAKKPEIFIFDDSFSALDFKTDSTLRKALKEHTRDATTIIVAQRISTILNADKIIVLDDGHMAGIGSHKELMKNCEVYRQIAMSQLSEEELA
;
A
#
# COMPACT_ATOMS: atom_id res chain seq x y z
N MET A 1 6.39 -3.02 7.53
CA MET A 1 4.95 -3.20 7.23
C MET A 1 4.18 -3.87 8.35
N ILE A 2 4.61 -5.00 8.91
CA ILE A 2 3.90 -5.75 9.98
C ILE A 2 3.46 -4.86 11.15
N LYS A 3 4.33 -3.91 11.59
CA LYS A 3 4.02 -2.99 12.69
C LYS A 3 2.84 -2.02 12.42
N LEU A 4 2.53 -1.77 11.15
CA LEU A 4 1.39 -0.93 10.74
C LEU A 4 0.09 -1.73 10.60
N MET A 5 0.16 -3.06 10.59
CA MET A 5 -1.04 -3.92 10.52
C MET A 5 -1.99 -3.74 11.71
N LYS A 6 -1.49 -3.20 12.83
CA LYS A 6 -2.38 -2.85 13.97
C LYS A 6 -3.51 -1.88 13.59
N PHE A 7 -3.30 -1.03 12.59
CA PHE A 7 -4.33 -0.11 12.10
C PHE A 7 -5.42 -0.83 11.28
N LEU A 8 -5.18 -2.07 10.82
CA LEU A 8 -6.18 -2.90 10.14
C LEU A 8 -7.20 -3.54 11.09
N LYS A 9 -6.99 -3.52 12.42
CA LYS A 9 -7.93 -4.11 13.38
C LYS A 9 -9.38 -3.63 13.18
N LYS A 10 -9.56 -2.35 12.87
CA LYS A 10 -10.89 -1.77 12.60
C LYS A 10 -11.54 -2.31 11.33
N SER A 11 -10.73 -2.81 10.39
CA SER A 11 -11.18 -3.34 9.10
C SER A 11 -11.10 -4.86 9.03
N ALA A 12 -10.89 -5.57 10.15
CA ALA A 12 -10.65 -7.01 10.18
C ALA A 12 -11.81 -7.81 9.52
N GLY A 13 -13.06 -7.41 9.73
CA GLY A 13 -14.21 -8.05 9.08
C GLY A 13 -14.17 -7.96 7.55
N TYR A 14 -13.76 -6.82 7.01
CA TYR A 14 -13.58 -6.67 5.55
C TYR A 14 -12.42 -7.52 5.03
N VAL A 15 -11.33 -7.66 5.79
CA VAL A 15 -10.18 -8.52 5.41
C VAL A 15 -10.61 -9.99 5.33
N VAL A 16 -11.36 -10.48 6.31
CA VAL A 16 -11.90 -11.86 6.30
C VAL A 16 -12.82 -12.06 5.11
N LEU A 17 -13.70 -11.10 4.82
CA LEU A 17 -14.60 -11.17 3.67
C LEU A 17 -13.83 -11.18 2.34
N ILE A 18 -12.77 -10.36 2.21
CA ILE A 18 -11.89 -10.37 1.02
C ILE A 18 -11.29 -11.76 0.83
N ILE A 19 -10.76 -12.39 1.89
CA ILE A 19 -10.17 -13.72 1.81
C ILE A 19 -11.21 -14.76 1.36
N ALA A 20 -12.40 -14.74 1.93
CA ALA A 20 -13.49 -15.64 1.54
C ALA A 20 -13.88 -15.47 0.05
N LEU A 21 -14.00 -14.22 -0.41
CA LEU A 21 -14.28 -13.92 -1.81
C LEU A 21 -13.15 -14.36 -2.75
N LEU A 22 -11.88 -14.25 -2.33
CA LEU A 22 -10.74 -14.73 -3.12
C LEU A 22 -10.74 -16.25 -3.25
N PHE A 23 -11.11 -16.99 -2.21
CA PHE A 23 -11.27 -18.45 -2.31
C PHE A 23 -12.40 -18.82 -3.26
N LEU A 24 -13.56 -18.15 -3.16
CA LEU A 24 -14.68 -18.37 -4.06
C LEU A 24 -14.30 -18.02 -5.51
N GLN A 25 -13.63 -16.90 -5.72
CA GLN A 25 -13.12 -16.48 -7.02
C GLN A 25 -12.19 -17.53 -7.62
N ALA A 26 -11.19 -17.99 -6.84
CA ALA A 26 -10.23 -18.98 -7.30
C ALA A 26 -10.90 -20.34 -7.59
N TYR A 27 -11.87 -20.75 -6.79
CA TYR A 27 -12.66 -21.96 -7.07
C TYR A 27 -13.40 -21.86 -8.41
N CYS A 28 -14.07 -20.73 -8.67
CA CYS A 28 -14.76 -20.51 -9.93
C CYS A 28 -13.77 -20.46 -11.12
N ASP A 29 -12.64 -19.75 -10.98
CA ASP A 29 -11.63 -19.66 -12.04
C ASP A 29 -10.99 -21.01 -12.36
N LEU A 30 -10.76 -21.86 -11.35
CA LEU A 30 -10.22 -23.21 -11.51
C LEU A 30 -11.27 -24.21 -12.02
N SER A 31 -12.55 -23.88 -11.95
CA SER A 31 -13.61 -24.74 -12.50
C SER A 31 -13.87 -24.49 -13.99
N LEU A 32 -13.49 -23.33 -14.55
CA LEU A 32 -13.69 -23.02 -15.96
C LEU A 32 -12.99 -23.99 -16.93
N PRO A 33 -11.70 -24.39 -16.70
CA PRO A 33 -11.05 -25.41 -17.51
C PRO A 33 -11.78 -26.76 -17.50
N ASP A 34 -12.35 -27.18 -16.35
CA ASP A 34 -13.13 -28.41 -16.24
C ASP A 34 -14.37 -28.36 -17.12
N TYR A 35 -15.10 -27.25 -17.13
CA TYR A 35 -16.25 -27.07 -18.02
C TYR A 35 -15.83 -27.05 -19.50
N THR A 36 -14.69 -26.46 -19.83
CA THR A 36 -14.14 -26.49 -21.19
C THR A 36 -13.83 -27.92 -21.61
N SER A 37 -13.19 -28.71 -20.73
CA SER A 37 -12.92 -30.12 -20.97
C SER A 37 -14.23 -30.93 -21.19
N LYS A 38 -15.23 -30.73 -20.33
CA LYS A 38 -16.53 -31.41 -20.45
C LYS A 38 -17.26 -31.06 -21.73
N ILE A 39 -17.24 -29.80 -22.16
CA ILE A 39 -17.85 -29.38 -23.44
C ILE A 39 -17.18 -30.10 -24.61
N VAL A 40 -15.85 -30.22 -24.59
CA VAL A 40 -15.11 -30.89 -25.68
C VAL A 40 -15.29 -32.39 -25.63
N ASN A 41 -15.04 -33.01 -24.48
CA ASN A 41 -15.12 -34.49 -24.35
C ASN A 41 -16.55 -35.00 -24.48
N VAL A 42 -17.43 -34.55 -23.60
CA VAL A 42 -18.80 -35.03 -23.54
C VAL A 42 -19.66 -34.37 -24.62
N GLY A 43 -19.60 -33.00 -24.69
CA GLY A 43 -20.45 -32.26 -25.60
C GLY A 43 -20.14 -32.52 -27.07
N ILE A 44 -18.86 -32.48 -27.48
CA ILE A 44 -18.48 -32.58 -28.89
C ILE A 44 -18.14 -34.04 -29.28
N GLN A 45 -17.24 -34.71 -28.54
CA GLN A 45 -16.77 -36.05 -28.93
C GLN A 45 -17.78 -37.12 -28.64
N GLN A 46 -18.51 -37.03 -27.51
CA GLN A 46 -19.46 -38.03 -27.05
C GLN A 46 -20.93 -37.64 -27.34
N SER A 47 -21.17 -36.62 -28.18
CA SER A 47 -22.51 -36.18 -28.60
C SER A 47 -23.46 -35.86 -27.42
N GLY A 48 -22.93 -35.39 -26.28
CA GLY A 48 -23.72 -35.04 -25.10
C GLY A 48 -24.03 -36.20 -24.15
N ILE A 49 -23.50 -37.40 -24.40
CA ILE A 49 -23.68 -38.59 -23.57
C ILE A 49 -22.52 -38.64 -22.57
N GLU A 50 -22.83 -38.59 -21.25
CA GLU A 50 -21.80 -38.41 -20.19
C GLU A 50 -21.06 -39.74 -19.88
N ASP A 51 -21.76 -40.86 -19.89
CA ASP A 51 -21.26 -42.16 -19.47
C ASP A 51 -21.88 -43.31 -20.30
N SER A 52 -21.49 -44.55 -20.01
CA SER A 52 -22.01 -45.75 -20.67
C SER A 52 -23.33 -46.24 -20.11
N VAL A 53 -24.04 -45.46 -19.28
CA VAL A 53 -25.34 -45.81 -18.72
C VAL A 53 -26.44 -45.21 -19.59
N PRO A 54 -27.14 -45.97 -20.43
CA PRO A 54 -28.20 -45.44 -21.27
C PRO A 54 -29.44 -45.08 -20.44
N GLU A 55 -29.99 -43.86 -20.65
CA GLU A 55 -31.29 -43.50 -20.05
C GLU A 55 -32.41 -44.38 -20.56
N LYS A 56 -32.26 -44.90 -21.80
CA LYS A 56 -33.20 -45.77 -22.46
C LYS A 56 -32.47 -46.73 -23.39
N ILE A 57 -32.83 -48.00 -23.39
CA ILE A 57 -32.20 -49.05 -24.22
C ILE A 57 -33.26 -50.06 -24.68
N ARG A 58 -33.13 -50.56 -25.93
CA ARG A 58 -34.03 -51.60 -26.43
C ARG A 58 -33.84 -52.89 -25.65
N LYS A 59 -34.94 -53.65 -25.46
CA LYS A 59 -34.91 -54.98 -24.80
C LYS A 59 -33.90 -55.90 -25.45
N THR A 60 -33.91 -55.98 -26.78
CA THR A 60 -32.98 -56.83 -27.54
C THR A 60 -31.51 -56.47 -27.27
N SER A 61 -31.20 -55.18 -27.16
CA SER A 61 -29.83 -54.69 -26.89
C SER A 61 -29.45 -54.96 -25.43
N MET A 62 -30.35 -54.75 -24.48
CA MET A 62 -30.12 -55.06 -23.07
C MET A 62 -29.86 -56.54 -22.86
N ASP A 63 -30.68 -57.42 -23.52
CA ASP A 63 -30.52 -58.88 -23.43
C ASP A 63 -29.19 -59.34 -24.03
N ASN A 64 -28.74 -58.69 -25.12
CA ASN A 64 -27.42 -58.93 -25.71
C ASN A 64 -26.28 -58.54 -24.76
N LEU A 65 -26.40 -57.38 -24.04
CA LEU A 65 -25.40 -56.95 -23.06
C LEU A 65 -25.31 -57.85 -21.85
N LYS A 66 -26.48 -58.37 -21.38
CA LYS A 66 -26.55 -59.34 -20.28
C LYS A 66 -25.78 -60.62 -20.56
N LEU A 67 -25.55 -61.02 -21.84
CA LEU A 67 -24.75 -62.22 -22.19
C LEU A 67 -23.28 -62.04 -21.75
N PHE A 68 -22.82 -60.79 -21.60
CA PHE A 68 -21.41 -60.40 -21.26
C PHE A 68 -21.29 -59.94 -19.81
N MET A 69 -22.35 -60.03 -18.96
CA MET A 69 -22.37 -59.61 -17.56
C MET A 69 -22.38 -60.84 -16.64
N ASP A 70 -21.77 -60.69 -15.47
CA ASP A 70 -21.87 -61.70 -14.40
C ASP A 70 -23.26 -61.66 -13.77
N GLU A 71 -23.61 -62.69 -12.98
CA GLU A 71 -24.98 -62.81 -12.40
C GLU A 71 -25.27 -61.65 -11.41
N ASP A 72 -24.26 -61.23 -10.62
CA ASP A 72 -24.40 -60.10 -9.68
C ASP A 72 -24.62 -58.78 -10.44
N ASP A 73 -23.94 -58.57 -11.57
CA ASP A 73 -24.12 -57.41 -12.44
C ASP A 73 -25.51 -57.38 -13.09
N LYS A 74 -26.01 -58.53 -13.53
CA LYS A 74 -27.37 -58.64 -14.09
C LYS A 74 -28.44 -58.28 -13.08
N GLU A 75 -28.28 -58.73 -11.82
CA GLU A 75 -29.21 -58.39 -10.73
C GLU A 75 -29.18 -56.92 -10.41
N THR A 76 -27.98 -56.32 -10.35
CA THR A 76 -27.78 -54.91 -10.14
C THR A 76 -28.43 -54.08 -11.23
N VAL A 77 -28.18 -54.37 -12.51
CA VAL A 77 -28.79 -53.67 -13.64
C VAL A 77 -30.31 -53.81 -13.62
N ALA A 78 -30.85 -55.01 -13.34
CA ALA A 78 -32.31 -55.21 -13.26
C ALA A 78 -32.96 -54.38 -12.14
N SER A 79 -32.23 -54.05 -11.07
CA SER A 79 -32.77 -53.25 -9.97
C SER A 79 -32.96 -51.78 -10.34
N TYR A 80 -32.19 -51.27 -11.27
CA TYR A 80 -32.17 -49.82 -11.65
C TYR A 80 -32.94 -49.52 -12.94
N TYR A 81 -33.37 -50.54 -13.71
CA TYR A 81 -34.12 -50.35 -14.93
C TYR A 81 -35.55 -50.86 -14.79
N GLU A 82 -36.51 -50.19 -15.42
CA GLU A 82 -37.91 -50.57 -15.52
C GLU A 82 -38.26 -50.82 -16.97
N GLU A 83 -39.20 -51.83 -17.22
CA GLU A 83 -39.69 -52.10 -18.55
C GLU A 83 -40.73 -51.07 -18.99
N ASP A 84 -40.51 -50.42 -20.13
CA ASP A 84 -41.46 -49.54 -20.80
C ASP A 84 -41.65 -49.99 -22.27
N GLY A 85 -42.64 -50.73 -22.52
CA GLY A 85 -42.95 -51.29 -23.86
C GLY A 85 -41.81 -52.16 -24.38
N ASP A 86 -41.21 -51.85 -25.50
CA ASP A 86 -40.07 -52.55 -26.09
C ASP A 86 -38.69 -52.10 -25.60
N ASN A 87 -38.67 -51.24 -24.57
CA ASN A 87 -37.44 -50.69 -24.04
C ASN A 87 -37.30 -50.89 -22.52
N PHE A 88 -36.09 -50.77 -22.01
CA PHE A 88 -35.77 -50.54 -20.60
C PHE A 88 -35.43 -49.07 -20.38
N VAL A 89 -35.97 -48.45 -19.33
CA VAL A 89 -35.75 -47.08 -18.95
C VAL A 89 -35.09 -47.01 -17.57
N LEU A 90 -34.06 -46.17 -17.41
CA LEU A 90 -33.39 -45.99 -16.14
C LEU A 90 -34.31 -45.25 -15.16
N LYS A 91 -34.36 -45.66 -13.89
CA LYS A 91 -35.17 -45.05 -12.85
C LYS A 91 -34.65 -43.63 -12.52
N ASP A 92 -35.56 -42.68 -12.26
CA ASP A 92 -35.25 -41.27 -11.99
C ASP A 92 -34.50 -41.04 -10.65
N ASP A 93 -34.48 -42.00 -9.72
CA ASP A 93 -33.92 -41.89 -8.39
C ASP A 93 -32.49 -42.40 -8.24
N VAL A 94 -31.81 -42.74 -9.33
CA VAL A 94 -30.42 -43.22 -9.35
C VAL A 94 -29.44 -42.12 -8.94
N LYS A 95 -28.71 -42.35 -7.86
CA LYS A 95 -27.69 -41.41 -7.36
C LYS A 95 -26.41 -41.50 -8.18
N SER A 96 -25.58 -40.45 -8.07
CA SER A 96 -24.29 -40.36 -8.80
C SER A 96 -23.35 -41.55 -8.52
N GLU A 97 -23.28 -42.02 -7.26
CA GLU A 97 -22.44 -43.19 -6.90
C GLU A 97 -22.94 -44.49 -7.53
N GLU A 98 -24.26 -44.68 -7.56
CA GLU A 98 -24.92 -45.84 -8.18
C GLU A 98 -24.78 -45.78 -9.72
N ARG A 99 -24.81 -44.59 -10.29
CA ARG A 99 -24.57 -44.38 -11.73
C ARG A 99 -23.12 -44.66 -12.12
N ASP A 100 -22.15 -44.31 -11.27
CA ASP A 100 -20.74 -44.62 -11.48
C ASP A 100 -20.52 -46.16 -11.46
N GLU A 101 -21.18 -46.89 -10.54
CA GLU A 101 -21.16 -48.35 -10.48
C GLU A 101 -21.78 -48.97 -11.76
N LEU A 102 -22.92 -48.46 -12.19
CA LEU A 102 -23.55 -48.89 -13.46
C LEU A 102 -22.67 -48.62 -14.68
N ASN A 103 -21.97 -47.49 -14.69
CA ASN A 103 -21.04 -47.12 -15.77
C ASN A 103 -19.91 -48.17 -15.89
N ASP A 104 -19.35 -48.62 -14.76
CA ASP A 104 -18.32 -49.65 -14.75
C ASP A 104 -18.86 -51.00 -15.19
N ILE A 105 -20.09 -51.36 -14.80
CA ILE A 105 -20.79 -52.61 -15.21
C ILE A 105 -21.06 -52.59 -16.72
N PHE A 106 -21.57 -51.49 -17.30
CA PHE A 106 -21.92 -51.40 -18.70
C PHE A 106 -20.74 -51.26 -19.66
N ALA A 107 -19.65 -50.61 -19.25
CA ALA A 107 -18.54 -50.24 -20.12
C ALA A 107 -17.89 -51.44 -20.85
N LYS A 108 -17.63 -52.55 -20.12
CA LYS A 108 -17.05 -53.77 -20.69
C LYS A 108 -18.01 -54.50 -21.63
N PRO A 109 -19.24 -54.85 -21.22
CA PRO A 109 -20.23 -55.50 -22.10
C PRO A 109 -20.51 -54.69 -23.36
N MET A 110 -20.65 -53.37 -23.28
CA MET A 110 -20.89 -52.51 -24.44
C MET A 110 -19.72 -52.50 -25.41
N MET A 111 -18.47 -52.46 -24.91
CA MET A 111 -17.30 -52.54 -25.75
C MET A 111 -17.22 -53.89 -26.50
N ILE A 112 -17.53 -54.97 -25.79
CA ILE A 112 -17.57 -56.31 -26.39
C ILE A 112 -18.67 -56.35 -27.48
N ALA A 113 -19.88 -55.93 -27.16
CA ALA A 113 -21.02 -55.90 -28.09
C ALA A 113 -20.73 -54.99 -29.30
N ALA A 114 -20.13 -53.80 -29.11
CA ALA A 114 -19.71 -52.91 -30.19
C ALA A 114 -18.68 -53.57 -31.13
N SER A 115 -17.71 -54.29 -30.55
CA SER A 115 -16.68 -54.98 -31.34
C SER A 115 -17.28 -56.05 -32.24
N PHE A 116 -18.28 -56.76 -31.76
CA PHE A 116 -19.00 -57.78 -32.58
C PHE A 116 -19.91 -57.12 -33.64
N SER A 117 -20.58 -56.04 -33.29
CA SER A 117 -21.45 -55.32 -34.22
C SER A 117 -20.69 -54.60 -35.35
N SER A 118 -19.43 -54.21 -35.12
CA SER A 118 -18.62 -53.53 -36.10
C SER A 118 -18.08 -54.44 -37.23
N GLY A 119 -18.20 -55.77 -37.11
CA GLY A 119 -17.75 -56.72 -38.13
C GLY A 119 -16.25 -56.62 -38.43
N SER A 120 -15.42 -56.35 -37.42
CA SER A 120 -13.98 -56.24 -37.62
C SER A 120 -13.40 -57.54 -38.17
N ASP A 121 -12.34 -57.45 -38.99
CA ASP A 121 -11.70 -58.63 -39.60
C ASP A 121 -11.28 -59.67 -38.56
N GLU A 122 -10.88 -59.23 -37.35
CA GLU A 122 -10.57 -60.11 -36.20
C GLU A 122 -11.79 -60.90 -35.72
N VAL A 123 -12.93 -60.22 -35.61
CA VAL A 123 -14.22 -60.85 -35.18
C VAL A 123 -14.72 -61.81 -36.25
N ASN A 124 -14.66 -61.41 -37.54
CA ASN A 124 -15.07 -62.27 -38.66
C ASN A 124 -14.18 -63.52 -38.75
N GLU A 125 -12.83 -63.36 -38.56
CA GLU A 125 -11.91 -64.49 -38.51
C GLU A 125 -12.17 -65.43 -37.33
N MET A 126 -12.56 -64.84 -36.17
CA MET A 126 -12.88 -65.59 -34.97
C MET A 126 -14.19 -66.42 -35.19
N LEU A 127 -15.23 -65.81 -35.76
CA LEU A 127 -16.50 -66.44 -36.08
C LEU A 127 -16.32 -67.50 -37.19
N ALA A 128 -15.51 -67.26 -38.16
CA ALA A 128 -15.16 -68.21 -39.22
C ALA A 128 -14.48 -69.50 -38.64
N LYS A 129 -13.53 -69.30 -37.69
CA LYS A 129 -12.85 -70.38 -36.97
C LYS A 129 -13.84 -71.23 -36.14
N MET A 130 -14.96 -70.65 -35.72
CA MET A 130 -16.04 -71.28 -34.93
C MET A 130 -17.14 -71.94 -35.82
N GLY A 131 -16.98 -71.82 -37.16
CA GLY A 131 -17.92 -72.48 -38.10
C GLY A 131 -19.20 -71.67 -38.35
N VAL A 132 -19.26 -70.41 -38.02
CA VAL A 132 -20.42 -69.55 -38.30
C VAL A 132 -20.41 -69.16 -39.78
N PRO A 133 -21.51 -69.30 -40.53
CA PRO A 133 -21.61 -69.00 -41.97
C PRO A 133 -21.39 -67.44 -42.18
N GLU A 134 -20.68 -67.12 -43.26
CA GLU A 134 -20.57 -65.69 -43.66
C GLU A 134 -21.94 -65.07 -43.92
N GLY A 135 -22.24 -63.92 -43.30
CA GLY A 135 -23.49 -63.17 -43.43
C GLY A 135 -24.52 -63.45 -42.30
N THR A 136 -24.17 -64.22 -41.27
CA THR A 136 -24.98 -64.35 -40.06
C THR A 136 -24.71 -63.16 -39.16
N ASP A 137 -25.77 -62.58 -38.54
CA ASP A 137 -25.59 -61.52 -37.53
C ASP A 137 -24.73 -62.04 -36.38
N PRO A 138 -23.55 -61.42 -36.09
CA PRO A 138 -22.62 -61.90 -35.08
C PRO A 138 -23.27 -62.08 -33.70
N MET A 139 -24.18 -61.19 -33.32
CA MET A 139 -24.85 -61.26 -32.00
C MET A 139 -25.87 -62.42 -31.91
N GLN A 140 -26.55 -62.72 -32.98
CA GLN A 140 -27.45 -63.93 -33.04
C GLN A 140 -26.65 -65.20 -32.99
N ALA A 141 -25.48 -65.25 -33.61
CA ALA A 141 -24.61 -66.42 -33.56
C ALA A 141 -24.05 -66.65 -32.14
N ILE A 142 -23.67 -65.59 -31.42
CA ILE A 142 -23.21 -65.66 -30.03
C ILE A 142 -24.31 -66.09 -29.08
N ALA A 143 -25.55 -65.63 -29.25
CA ALA A 143 -26.67 -65.96 -28.40
C ALA A 143 -27.09 -67.46 -28.54
N GLN A 144 -26.67 -68.16 -29.60
CA GLN A 144 -26.95 -69.60 -29.83
C GLN A 144 -25.77 -70.50 -29.44
N MET A 145 -24.64 -69.89 -28.90
CA MET A 145 -23.49 -70.70 -28.51
C MET A 145 -23.70 -71.45 -27.20
N PRO A 146 -23.07 -72.65 -27.03
CA PRO A 146 -23.01 -73.28 -25.74
C PRO A 146 -22.35 -72.45 -24.67
N GLU A 147 -22.90 -72.46 -23.47
CA GLU A 147 -22.50 -71.62 -22.34
C GLU A 147 -20.97 -71.68 -22.03
N GLU A 148 -20.36 -72.89 -22.11
CA GLU A 148 -18.92 -73.11 -21.92
C GLU A 148 -18.05 -72.43 -23.01
N ALA A 149 -18.53 -72.44 -24.26
CA ALA A 149 -17.83 -71.81 -25.35
C ALA A 149 -17.89 -70.29 -25.26
N LEU A 150 -19.04 -69.75 -24.86
CA LEU A 150 -19.26 -68.31 -24.59
C LEU A 150 -18.40 -67.85 -23.44
N ALA A 151 -18.35 -68.52 -22.29
CA ALA A 151 -17.52 -68.20 -21.14
C ALA A 151 -16.02 -68.14 -21.48
N SER A 152 -15.52 -69.17 -22.21
CA SER A 152 -14.10 -69.18 -22.66
C SER A 152 -13.75 -68.04 -23.61
N MET A 153 -14.72 -67.60 -24.40
CA MET A 153 -14.57 -66.48 -25.32
C MET A 153 -14.53 -65.13 -24.55
N ILE A 154 -15.47 -64.98 -23.63
CA ILE A 154 -15.53 -63.78 -22.74
C ILE A 154 -14.24 -63.65 -21.93
N GLU A 155 -13.75 -64.74 -21.34
CA GLU A 155 -12.49 -64.75 -20.57
C GLU A 155 -11.29 -64.25 -21.39
N LYS A 156 -11.14 -64.71 -22.62
CA LYS A 156 -10.05 -64.29 -23.53
C LYS A 156 -10.16 -62.84 -23.95
N ILE A 157 -11.38 -62.35 -24.16
CA ILE A 157 -11.63 -60.96 -24.54
C ILE A 157 -11.44 -60.05 -23.30
N SER A 158 -11.96 -60.47 -22.14
CA SER A 158 -11.77 -59.75 -20.87
C SER A 158 -10.30 -59.59 -20.50
N GLU A 159 -9.46 -60.64 -20.70
CA GLU A 159 -8.00 -60.52 -20.46
C GLU A 159 -7.31 -59.44 -21.33
N LYS A 160 -7.80 -59.19 -22.52
CA LYS A 160 -7.34 -58.11 -23.39
C LYS A 160 -7.90 -56.76 -22.94
N ILE A 161 -9.17 -56.71 -22.59
CA ILE A 161 -9.90 -55.52 -22.16
C ILE A 161 -9.40 -55.02 -20.80
N ASP A 162 -9.12 -55.92 -19.85
CA ASP A 162 -8.60 -55.58 -18.53
C ASP A 162 -7.19 -54.91 -18.57
N LYS A 163 -6.51 -55.05 -19.70
CA LYS A 163 -5.23 -54.32 -19.96
C LYS A 163 -5.48 -52.94 -20.55
N MET A 164 -6.69 -52.61 -20.94
CA MET A 164 -7.05 -51.31 -21.50
C MET A 164 -7.32 -50.31 -20.39
N GLN A 165 -7.18 -49.04 -20.72
CA GLN A 165 -7.46 -47.95 -19.78
C GLN A 165 -8.99 -47.79 -19.60
N PRO A 166 -9.48 -47.48 -18.37
CA PRO A 166 -10.92 -47.30 -18.11
C PRO A 166 -11.57 -46.24 -19.03
N SER A 167 -10.82 -45.20 -19.41
CA SER A 167 -11.33 -44.16 -20.30
C SER A 167 -11.66 -44.64 -21.72
N ILE A 168 -10.96 -45.65 -22.22
CA ILE A 168 -11.27 -46.29 -23.52
C ILE A 168 -12.56 -47.09 -23.43
N LEU A 169 -12.73 -47.80 -22.32
CA LEU A 169 -13.94 -48.60 -22.06
C LEU A 169 -15.19 -47.69 -22.02
N THR A 170 -15.13 -46.62 -21.26
CA THR A 170 -16.23 -45.65 -21.20
C THR A 170 -16.51 -45.01 -22.57
N GLN A 171 -15.49 -44.64 -23.34
CA GLN A 171 -15.68 -44.08 -24.68
C GLN A 171 -16.34 -45.07 -25.63
N ALA A 172 -15.95 -46.34 -25.57
CA ALA A 172 -16.56 -47.38 -26.38
C ALA A 172 -18.03 -47.63 -25.95
N GLY A 173 -18.29 -47.61 -24.64
CA GLY A 173 -19.64 -47.70 -24.09
C GLY A 173 -20.52 -46.52 -24.54
N VAL A 174 -20.02 -45.32 -24.46
CA VAL A 174 -20.71 -44.11 -24.96
C VAL A 174 -21.00 -44.19 -26.46
N ALA A 175 -20.04 -44.68 -27.26
CA ALA A 175 -20.27 -44.90 -28.71
C ALA A 175 -21.37 -45.91 -28.95
N TYR A 176 -21.46 -46.97 -28.13
CA TYR A 176 -22.54 -47.95 -28.19
C TYR A 176 -23.88 -47.30 -27.81
N VAL A 177 -23.95 -46.54 -26.71
CA VAL A 177 -25.17 -45.82 -26.29
C VAL A 177 -25.64 -44.87 -27.41
N LYS A 178 -24.71 -44.16 -28.04
CA LYS A 178 -25.02 -43.29 -29.17
C LYS A 178 -25.65 -44.04 -30.32
N SER A 179 -25.07 -45.18 -30.73
CA SER A 179 -25.61 -46.00 -31.80
C SER A 179 -26.99 -46.59 -31.46
N GLU A 180 -27.23 -46.88 -30.18
CA GLU A 180 -28.50 -47.34 -29.68
C GLU A 180 -29.59 -46.25 -29.75
N TYR A 181 -29.25 -45.02 -29.37
CA TYR A 181 -30.17 -43.89 -29.49
C TYR A 181 -30.51 -43.57 -30.96
N GLU A 182 -29.51 -43.62 -31.86
CA GLU A 182 -29.72 -43.46 -33.30
C GLU A 182 -30.65 -44.57 -33.85
N ALA A 183 -30.48 -45.82 -33.39
CA ALA A 183 -31.32 -46.94 -33.79
C ALA A 183 -32.74 -46.86 -33.23
N MET A 184 -32.96 -46.23 -32.09
CA MET A 184 -34.27 -45.93 -31.53
C MET A 184 -34.94 -44.70 -32.18
N GLY A 185 -34.24 -43.97 -33.02
CA GLY A 185 -34.74 -42.75 -33.66
C GLY A 185 -34.75 -41.50 -32.74
N GLU A 186 -33.99 -41.57 -31.65
CA GLU A 186 -33.77 -40.40 -30.78
C GLU A 186 -32.88 -39.36 -31.50
N ASP A 187 -33.17 -38.07 -31.28
CA ASP A 187 -32.43 -36.99 -31.89
C ASP A 187 -31.13 -36.72 -31.08
N VAL A 188 -30.05 -37.43 -31.46
CA VAL A 188 -28.73 -37.30 -30.80
C VAL A 188 -28.17 -35.88 -30.93
N ASP A 189 -28.48 -35.17 -32.02
CA ASP A 189 -28.05 -33.76 -32.18
C ASP A 189 -28.76 -32.83 -31.18
N ALA A 190 -30.00 -33.12 -30.87
CA ALA A 190 -30.74 -32.41 -29.82
C ALA A 190 -30.15 -32.66 -28.42
N ILE A 191 -29.76 -33.93 -28.11
CA ILE A 191 -29.10 -34.30 -26.85
C ILE A 191 -27.76 -33.54 -26.73
N GLN A 192 -26.95 -33.59 -27.79
CA GLN A 192 -25.70 -32.89 -27.86
C GLN A 192 -25.86 -31.36 -27.61
N MET A 193 -26.78 -30.75 -28.34
CA MET A 193 -27.04 -29.32 -28.24
C MET A 193 -27.58 -28.94 -26.87
N HIS A 194 -28.39 -29.76 -26.25
CA HIS A 194 -28.91 -29.57 -24.91
C HIS A 194 -27.77 -29.54 -23.87
N TYR A 195 -26.88 -30.55 -23.92
CA TYR A 195 -25.73 -30.66 -23.05
C TYR A 195 -24.78 -29.45 -23.18
N ILE A 196 -24.44 -29.08 -24.42
CA ILE A 196 -23.57 -27.91 -24.70
C ILE A 196 -24.19 -26.63 -24.16
N LYS A 197 -25.50 -26.42 -24.36
CA LYS A 197 -26.22 -25.25 -23.85
C LYS A 197 -26.17 -25.19 -22.31
N ILE A 198 -26.48 -26.28 -21.61
CA ILE A 198 -26.48 -26.33 -20.14
C ILE A 198 -25.05 -26.07 -19.60
N SER A 199 -24.07 -26.78 -20.15
CA SER A 199 -22.67 -26.62 -19.75
C SER A 199 -22.14 -25.18 -20.03
N GLY A 200 -22.53 -24.62 -21.17
CA GLY A 200 -22.23 -23.22 -21.51
C GLY A 200 -22.88 -22.21 -20.55
N VAL A 201 -24.14 -22.43 -20.16
CA VAL A 201 -24.81 -21.56 -19.16
C VAL A 201 -24.16 -21.70 -17.78
N LYS A 202 -23.81 -22.94 -17.35
CA LYS A 202 -23.05 -23.14 -16.10
C LYS A 202 -21.70 -22.43 -16.14
N MET A 203 -20.95 -22.54 -17.23
CA MET A 203 -19.67 -21.87 -17.43
C MET A 203 -19.81 -20.34 -17.39
N LEU A 204 -20.84 -19.79 -18.06
CA LEU A 204 -21.16 -18.37 -18.02
C LEU A 204 -21.53 -17.92 -16.59
N GLY A 205 -22.32 -18.71 -15.88
CA GLY A 205 -22.67 -18.45 -14.47
C GLY A 205 -21.44 -18.39 -13.57
N MET A 206 -20.49 -19.34 -13.72
CA MET A 206 -19.22 -19.32 -12.99
C MET A 206 -18.38 -18.10 -13.34
N ALA A 207 -18.30 -17.72 -14.62
CA ALA A 207 -17.58 -16.53 -15.05
C ALA A 207 -18.21 -15.23 -14.48
N LEU A 208 -19.54 -15.15 -14.40
CA LEU A 208 -20.25 -14.05 -13.76
C LEU A 208 -19.96 -13.96 -12.26
N ILE A 209 -19.95 -15.11 -11.56
CA ILE A 209 -19.59 -15.15 -10.13
C ILE A 209 -18.15 -14.68 -9.93
N THR A 210 -17.20 -15.16 -10.74
CA THR A 210 -15.81 -14.69 -10.74
C THR A 210 -15.72 -13.17 -10.91
N MET A 211 -16.43 -12.63 -11.90
CA MET A 211 -16.47 -11.18 -12.16
C MET A 211 -17.01 -10.41 -10.95
N LEU A 212 -18.12 -10.85 -10.37
CA LEU A 212 -18.72 -10.20 -9.19
C LEU A 212 -17.77 -10.27 -7.98
N CYS A 213 -17.17 -11.44 -7.74
CA CYS A 213 -16.15 -11.58 -6.67
C CYS A 213 -14.96 -10.64 -6.89
N ALA A 214 -14.44 -10.56 -8.12
CA ALA A 214 -13.34 -9.68 -8.46
C ALA A 214 -13.68 -8.20 -8.20
N ILE A 215 -14.88 -7.75 -8.62
CA ILE A 215 -15.36 -6.38 -8.36
C ILE A 215 -15.46 -6.12 -6.86
N CYS A 216 -16.07 -7.03 -6.10
CA CYS A 216 -16.20 -6.92 -4.64
C CYS A 216 -14.83 -6.87 -3.94
N VAL A 217 -13.89 -7.74 -4.35
CA VAL A 217 -12.52 -7.76 -3.81
C VAL A 217 -11.81 -6.45 -4.09
N VAL A 218 -11.87 -5.91 -5.30
CA VAL A 218 -11.25 -4.62 -5.65
C VAL A 218 -11.86 -3.48 -4.85
N PHE A 219 -13.19 -3.43 -4.74
CA PHE A 219 -13.91 -2.41 -3.97
C PHE A 219 -13.53 -2.46 -2.49
N LEU A 220 -13.61 -3.63 -1.87
CA LEU A 220 -13.29 -3.81 -0.44
C LEU A 220 -11.82 -3.55 -0.15
N SER A 221 -10.91 -4.03 -0.99
CA SER A 221 -9.47 -3.81 -0.85
C SER A 221 -9.12 -2.33 -0.93
N SER A 222 -9.72 -1.60 -1.87
CA SER A 222 -9.53 -0.16 -2.02
C SER A 222 -10.08 0.61 -0.80
N ARG A 223 -11.24 0.20 -0.29
CA ARG A 223 -11.85 0.79 0.91
C ARG A 223 -10.98 0.58 2.16
N VAL A 224 -10.48 -0.64 2.37
CA VAL A 224 -9.57 -0.97 3.49
C VAL A 224 -8.26 -0.19 3.38
N ALA A 225 -7.68 -0.12 2.19
CA ALA A 225 -6.45 0.61 1.96
C ALA A 225 -6.64 2.13 2.16
N ALA A 226 -7.76 2.69 1.72
CA ALA A 226 -8.09 4.11 1.93
C ALA A 226 -8.30 4.44 3.41
N ALA A 227 -9.01 3.58 4.16
CA ALA A 227 -9.18 3.72 5.60
C ALA A 227 -7.85 3.66 6.35
N LEU A 228 -6.97 2.72 5.98
CA LEU A 228 -5.60 2.64 6.50
C LEU A 228 -4.82 3.93 6.24
N GLY A 229 -4.88 4.45 5.01
CA GLY A 229 -4.21 5.70 4.65
C GLY A 229 -4.72 6.90 5.44
N HIS A 230 -6.03 6.99 5.65
CA HIS A 230 -6.65 8.01 6.49
C HIS A 230 -6.16 7.92 7.95
N ASP A 231 -6.23 6.73 8.56
CA ASP A 231 -5.85 6.54 9.96
C ASP A 231 -4.36 6.79 10.18
N LEU A 232 -3.50 6.39 9.22
CA LEU A 232 -2.06 6.68 9.27
C LEU A 232 -1.78 8.18 9.16
N ARG A 233 -2.43 8.91 8.22
CA ARG A 233 -2.26 10.36 8.10
C ARG A 233 -2.65 11.06 9.38
N ASN A 234 -3.79 10.72 9.94
CA ASN A 234 -4.26 11.28 11.19
C ASN A 234 -3.29 10.99 12.36
N ALA A 235 -2.84 9.74 12.49
CA ALA A 235 -1.90 9.35 13.53
C ALA A 235 -0.55 10.06 13.40
N VAL A 236 0.00 10.16 12.18
CA VAL A 236 1.28 10.84 11.93
C VAL A 236 1.14 12.35 12.17
N TYR A 237 0.06 12.97 11.66
CA TYR A 237 -0.18 14.40 11.83
C TYR A 237 -0.32 14.77 13.31
N ASN A 238 -1.17 14.07 14.07
CA ASN A 238 -1.34 14.30 15.50
C ASN A 238 -0.01 14.10 16.26
N LYS A 239 0.79 13.12 15.85
CA LYS A 239 2.10 12.90 16.44
C LYS A 239 3.07 14.04 16.17
N VAL A 240 3.11 14.54 14.94
CA VAL A 240 3.96 15.67 14.54
C VAL A 240 3.56 16.97 15.27
N ILE A 241 2.25 17.22 15.42
CA ILE A 241 1.75 18.37 16.19
C ILE A 241 2.14 18.29 17.68
N SER A 242 2.27 17.06 18.21
CA SER A 242 2.71 16.86 19.61
C SER A 242 4.22 16.98 19.82
N PHE A 243 5.01 17.12 18.76
CA PHE A 243 6.46 17.24 18.86
C PHE A 243 6.88 18.56 19.53
N SER A 244 7.92 18.48 20.34
CA SER A 244 8.66 19.66 20.80
C SER A 244 9.63 20.12 19.71
N SER A 245 10.27 21.25 19.92
CA SER A 245 11.28 21.77 18.99
C SER A 245 12.42 20.78 18.75
N ARG A 246 12.76 19.96 19.73
CA ARG A 246 13.78 18.90 19.63
C ARG A 246 13.45 17.88 18.55
N GLU A 247 12.25 17.28 18.62
CA GLU A 247 11.83 16.26 17.66
C GLU A 247 11.62 16.86 16.28
N TYR A 248 11.07 18.09 16.22
CA TYR A 248 10.87 18.80 14.96
C TYR A 248 12.19 19.05 14.23
N HIS A 249 13.26 19.41 14.94
CA HIS A 249 14.59 19.62 14.32
C HIS A 249 15.27 18.31 13.90
N LYS A 250 14.97 17.19 14.58
CA LYS A 250 15.46 15.85 14.17
C LYS A 250 14.96 15.45 12.79
N PHE A 251 13.75 15.86 12.43
CA PHE A 251 13.16 15.61 11.13
C PHE A 251 13.12 16.90 10.33
N SER A 252 13.63 16.93 9.10
CA SER A 252 13.43 18.11 8.26
C SER A 252 11.96 18.25 7.87
N THR A 253 11.47 19.48 7.69
CA THR A 253 10.08 19.75 7.25
C THR A 253 9.73 19.01 5.97
N ALA A 254 10.63 19.00 4.98
CA ALA A 254 10.45 18.26 3.73
C ALA A 254 10.28 16.75 3.96
N SER A 255 11.06 16.17 4.90
CA SER A 255 10.95 14.76 5.27
C SER A 255 9.61 14.45 5.94
N LEU A 256 9.13 15.31 6.85
CA LEU A 256 7.83 15.14 7.49
C LEU A 256 6.68 15.22 6.49
N ILE A 257 6.71 16.16 5.55
CA ILE A 257 5.74 16.29 4.47
C ILE A 257 5.71 14.99 3.66
N THR A 258 6.88 14.50 3.22
CA THR A 258 6.97 13.25 2.44
C THR A 258 6.41 12.05 3.21
N ARG A 259 6.67 11.95 4.51
CA ARG A 259 6.15 10.88 5.37
C ARG A 259 4.64 10.96 5.57
N CYS A 260 4.07 12.16 5.63
CA CYS A 260 2.62 12.37 5.74
C CYS A 260 1.87 12.14 4.42
N THR A 261 2.53 12.24 3.27
CA THR A 261 1.94 12.17 1.93
C THR A 261 2.40 10.93 1.18
N ASN A 262 3.56 11.00 0.53
CA ASN A 262 4.04 9.98 -0.40
C ASN A 262 4.29 8.62 0.25
N ASP A 263 4.91 8.59 1.45
CA ASP A 263 5.19 7.33 2.13
C ASP A 263 3.90 6.61 2.53
N ILE A 264 2.89 7.35 3.01
CA ILE A 264 1.57 6.77 3.32
C ILE A 264 0.87 6.30 2.06
N GLN A 265 0.96 7.06 0.96
CA GLN A 265 0.37 6.67 -0.33
C GLN A 265 1.00 5.38 -0.87
N GLN A 266 2.32 5.22 -0.76
CA GLN A 266 3.01 3.97 -1.13
C GLN A 266 2.52 2.78 -0.29
N VAL A 267 2.41 2.95 1.04
CA VAL A 267 1.88 1.90 1.93
C VAL A 267 0.44 1.56 1.56
N GLN A 268 -0.40 2.57 1.30
CA GLN A 268 -1.80 2.40 0.90
C GLN A 268 -1.91 1.62 -0.42
N GLN A 269 -1.12 1.98 -1.44
CA GLN A 269 -1.14 1.34 -2.75
C GLN A 269 -0.71 -0.13 -2.68
N VAL A 270 0.40 -0.41 -1.97
CA VAL A 270 0.88 -1.78 -1.80
C VAL A 270 -0.10 -2.61 -0.97
N MET A 271 -0.77 -2.01 0.02
CA MET A 271 -1.78 -2.72 0.81
C MET A 271 -2.99 -3.13 -0.04
N ALA A 272 -3.47 -2.25 -0.93
CA ALA A 272 -4.54 -2.60 -1.87
C ALA A 272 -4.13 -3.76 -2.80
N MET A 273 -2.89 -3.73 -3.32
CA MET A 273 -2.36 -4.80 -4.17
C MET A 273 -2.11 -6.10 -3.40
N LEU A 274 -1.70 -6.02 -2.14
CA LEU A 274 -1.48 -7.18 -1.28
C LEU A 274 -2.77 -8.01 -1.16
N PHE A 275 -3.88 -7.38 -0.85
CA PHE A 275 -5.16 -8.06 -0.75
C PHE A 275 -5.64 -8.61 -2.10
N ARG A 276 -5.32 -7.96 -3.20
CA ARG A 276 -5.79 -8.34 -4.54
C ARG A 276 -4.90 -9.36 -5.23
N ILE A 277 -3.58 -9.27 -5.07
CA ILE A 277 -2.61 -10.06 -5.85
C ILE A 277 -1.89 -11.07 -4.98
N VAL A 278 -1.31 -10.62 -3.85
CA VAL A 278 -0.45 -11.47 -3.01
C VAL A 278 -1.23 -12.59 -2.32
N LEU A 279 -2.48 -12.33 -1.96
CA LEU A 279 -3.33 -13.38 -1.38
C LEU A 279 -3.95 -14.28 -2.44
N TYR A 280 -4.34 -13.73 -3.60
CA TYR A 280 -4.97 -14.48 -4.68
C TYR A 280 -4.01 -15.45 -5.38
N ALA A 281 -2.81 -14.99 -5.73
CA ALA A 281 -1.87 -15.79 -6.51
C ALA A 281 -1.48 -17.14 -5.87
N PRO A 282 -1.17 -17.25 -4.57
CA PRO A 282 -0.93 -18.55 -3.94
C PRO A 282 -2.16 -19.47 -3.95
N ILE A 283 -3.37 -18.92 -3.75
CA ILE A 283 -4.61 -19.69 -3.76
C ILE A 283 -4.82 -20.29 -5.16
N LEU A 284 -4.67 -19.47 -6.21
CA LEU A 284 -4.80 -19.90 -7.61
C LEU A 284 -3.71 -20.91 -7.99
N GLY A 285 -2.45 -20.62 -7.62
CA GLY A 285 -1.31 -21.50 -7.95
C GLY A 285 -1.41 -22.88 -7.29
N ILE A 286 -1.68 -22.92 -5.98
CA ILE A 286 -1.83 -24.19 -5.23
C ILE A 286 -3.07 -24.94 -5.70
N GLY A 287 -4.20 -24.23 -5.87
CA GLY A 287 -5.43 -24.82 -6.38
C GLY A 287 -5.25 -25.39 -7.79
N GLY A 288 -4.53 -24.68 -8.67
CA GLY A 288 -4.19 -25.18 -10.01
C GLY A 288 -3.35 -26.46 -9.98
N VAL A 289 -2.34 -26.53 -9.11
CA VAL A 289 -1.53 -27.74 -8.93
C VAL A 289 -2.41 -28.91 -8.45
N ILE A 290 -3.29 -28.69 -7.48
CA ILE A 290 -4.22 -29.73 -6.98
C ILE A 290 -5.12 -30.23 -8.12
N ARG A 291 -5.70 -29.35 -8.94
CA ARG A 291 -6.54 -29.72 -10.08
C ARG A 291 -5.79 -30.56 -11.12
N VAL A 292 -4.55 -30.18 -11.42
CA VAL A 292 -3.71 -30.93 -12.35
C VAL A 292 -3.44 -32.36 -11.84
N LEU A 293 -3.09 -32.50 -10.55
CA LEU A 293 -2.85 -33.81 -9.92
C LEU A 293 -4.11 -34.70 -9.94
N GLN A 294 -5.30 -34.09 -9.90
CA GLN A 294 -6.59 -34.78 -9.98
C GLN A 294 -6.97 -35.16 -11.41
N THR A 295 -6.53 -34.41 -12.43
CA THR A 295 -6.88 -34.66 -13.83
C THR A 295 -6.03 -35.80 -14.42
N ASP A 296 -4.70 -35.69 -14.30
CA ASP A 296 -3.76 -36.75 -14.73
C ASP A 296 -2.37 -36.52 -14.12
N SER A 297 -1.84 -37.50 -13.43
CA SER A 297 -0.51 -37.41 -12.81
C SER A 297 0.63 -37.61 -13.81
N SER A 298 0.38 -38.23 -14.98
CA SER A 298 1.42 -38.59 -15.96
C SER A 298 2.13 -37.36 -16.56
N MET A 299 1.41 -36.24 -16.72
CA MET A 299 1.93 -35.00 -17.33
C MET A 299 2.38 -33.95 -16.30
N THR A 300 2.25 -34.23 -14.99
CA THR A 300 2.59 -33.26 -13.91
C THR A 300 4.04 -32.81 -13.93
N TRP A 301 4.97 -33.64 -14.44
CA TRP A 301 6.37 -33.28 -14.58
C TRP A 301 6.61 -32.06 -15.47
N ILE A 302 5.73 -31.84 -16.48
CA ILE A 302 5.80 -30.66 -17.38
C ILE A 302 5.58 -29.37 -16.58
N LEU A 303 4.66 -29.40 -15.63
CA LEU A 303 4.44 -28.27 -14.72
C LEU A 303 5.62 -28.06 -13.77
N GLY A 304 6.21 -29.15 -13.26
CA GLY A 304 7.43 -29.08 -12.47
C GLY A 304 8.57 -28.41 -13.25
N LEU A 305 8.73 -28.78 -14.52
CA LEU A 305 9.68 -28.16 -15.44
C LEU A 305 9.36 -26.67 -15.66
N ALA A 306 8.09 -26.33 -15.93
CA ALA A 306 7.65 -24.94 -16.14
C ALA A 306 7.94 -24.07 -14.94
N VAL A 307 7.53 -24.52 -13.74
CA VAL A 307 7.80 -23.79 -12.47
C VAL A 307 9.30 -23.69 -12.22
N GLY A 308 10.07 -24.76 -12.46
CA GLY A 308 11.53 -24.74 -12.33
C GLY A 308 12.19 -23.70 -13.25
N LEU A 309 11.81 -23.65 -14.53
CA LEU A 309 12.31 -22.65 -15.48
C LEU A 309 11.95 -21.22 -15.05
N ILE A 310 10.71 -20.99 -14.60
CA ILE A 310 10.28 -19.67 -14.11
C ILE A 310 11.10 -19.25 -12.90
N LEU A 311 11.30 -20.15 -11.93
CA LEU A 311 12.12 -19.86 -10.75
C LEU A 311 13.57 -19.53 -11.13
N VAL A 312 14.16 -20.24 -12.09
CA VAL A 312 15.51 -19.92 -12.60
C VAL A 312 15.54 -18.52 -13.20
N VAL A 313 14.58 -18.17 -14.06
CA VAL A 313 14.48 -16.82 -14.66
C VAL A 313 14.34 -15.74 -13.57
N ILE A 314 13.49 -15.97 -12.57
CA ILE A 314 13.29 -15.05 -11.46
C ILE A 314 14.61 -14.87 -10.66
N VAL A 315 15.28 -15.96 -10.29
CA VAL A 315 16.53 -15.91 -9.52
C VAL A 315 17.62 -15.17 -10.32
N VAL A 316 17.79 -15.48 -11.60
CA VAL A 316 18.76 -14.79 -12.48
C VAL A 316 18.44 -13.29 -12.57
N LEU A 317 17.17 -12.94 -12.78
CA LEU A 317 16.73 -11.54 -12.84
C LEU A 317 17.03 -10.81 -11.52
N PHE A 318 16.71 -11.44 -10.38
CA PHE A 318 17.01 -10.87 -9.07
C PHE A 318 18.51 -10.65 -8.85
N GLN A 319 19.34 -11.63 -9.16
CA GLN A 319 20.80 -11.51 -9.01
C GLN A 319 21.41 -10.43 -9.91
N VAL A 320 20.89 -10.28 -11.13
CA VAL A 320 21.45 -9.33 -12.12
C VAL A 320 20.86 -7.92 -11.95
N ALA A 321 19.55 -7.79 -11.75
CA ALA A 321 18.87 -6.51 -11.74
C ALA A 321 18.86 -5.82 -10.35
N MET A 322 18.70 -6.56 -9.24
CA MET A 322 18.56 -5.96 -7.89
C MET A 322 19.77 -5.12 -7.45
N PRO A 323 21.04 -5.53 -7.67
CA PRO A 323 22.18 -4.69 -7.33
C PRO A 323 22.18 -3.39 -8.12
N LYS A 324 21.74 -3.41 -9.37
CA LYS A 324 21.66 -2.23 -10.24
C LYS A 324 20.52 -1.29 -9.84
N PHE A 325 19.42 -1.80 -9.30
CA PHE A 325 18.36 -0.95 -8.72
C PHE A 325 18.85 -0.12 -7.54
N THR A 326 19.69 -0.70 -6.67
CA THR A 326 20.29 0.03 -5.55
C THR A 326 21.23 1.13 -6.04
N ILE A 327 22.09 0.81 -7.04
CA ILE A 327 22.97 1.80 -7.66
C ILE A 327 22.16 2.90 -8.38
N LEU A 328 21.06 2.55 -9.04
CA LEU A 328 20.18 3.50 -9.72
C LEU A 328 19.68 4.57 -8.75
N GLN A 329 19.24 4.17 -7.55
CA GLN A 329 18.77 5.11 -6.53
C GLN A 329 19.87 6.08 -6.11
N THR A 330 21.08 5.60 -5.87
CA THR A 330 22.24 6.45 -5.52
C THR A 330 22.59 7.44 -6.63
N LEU A 331 22.46 7.01 -7.91
CA LEU A 331 22.71 7.88 -9.06
C LEU A 331 21.62 8.95 -9.22
N VAL A 332 20.36 8.63 -8.94
CA VAL A 332 19.25 9.60 -8.90
C VAL A 332 19.52 10.66 -7.81
N ASP A 333 19.93 10.21 -6.61
CA ASP A 333 20.24 11.12 -5.50
C ASP A 333 21.42 12.05 -5.86
N LYS A 334 22.45 11.52 -6.54
CA LYS A 334 23.58 12.32 -7.02
C LYS A 334 23.17 13.33 -8.08
N LEU A 335 22.33 12.94 -9.04
CA LEU A 335 21.80 13.86 -10.06
C LEU A 335 20.97 14.97 -9.41
N ASN A 336 20.11 14.63 -8.44
CA ASN A 336 19.32 15.60 -7.69
C ASN A 336 20.19 16.57 -6.90
N LEU A 337 21.30 16.09 -6.31
CA LEU A 337 22.26 16.94 -5.61
C LEU A 337 22.88 17.97 -6.56
N VAL A 338 23.43 17.51 -7.69
CA VAL A 338 24.03 18.37 -8.72
C VAL A 338 23.00 19.39 -9.23
N THR A 339 21.79 18.95 -9.55
CA THR A 339 20.70 19.83 -10.01
C THR A 339 20.36 20.90 -8.96
N ARG A 340 20.28 20.52 -7.69
CA ARG A 340 19.98 21.47 -6.59
C ARG A 340 21.08 22.50 -6.44
N GLU A 341 22.35 22.08 -6.48
CA GLU A 341 23.49 23.00 -6.40
C GLU A 341 23.48 24.03 -7.55
N ILE A 342 23.24 23.54 -8.79
CA ILE A 342 23.13 24.40 -9.97
C ILE A 342 21.98 25.42 -9.82
N LEU A 343 20.76 24.92 -9.48
CA LEU A 343 19.58 25.79 -9.35
C LEU A 343 19.74 26.83 -8.24
N THR A 344 20.36 26.46 -7.11
CA THR A 344 20.62 27.39 -6.01
C THR A 344 21.71 28.35 -6.35
N GLY A 345 22.75 27.91 -7.10
CA GLY A 345 23.93 28.68 -7.48
C GLY A 345 23.83 29.43 -8.82
N ILE A 346 22.67 29.43 -9.53
CA ILE A 346 22.53 30.08 -10.84
C ILE A 346 23.12 31.51 -10.92
N PRO A 347 22.86 32.42 -9.95
CA PRO A 347 23.44 33.75 -10.00
C PRO A 347 24.97 33.73 -9.97
N VAL A 348 25.57 32.84 -9.17
CA VAL A 348 27.02 32.66 -9.06
C VAL A 348 27.61 32.09 -10.35
N ILE A 349 26.97 31.01 -10.89
CA ILE A 349 27.41 30.37 -12.13
C ILE A 349 27.46 31.40 -13.27
N ARG A 350 26.42 32.24 -13.40
CA ARG A 350 26.35 33.31 -14.40
C ARG A 350 27.36 34.42 -14.16
N ALA A 351 27.54 34.84 -12.89
CA ALA A 351 28.49 35.86 -12.55
C ALA A 351 29.94 35.47 -12.90
N PHE A 352 30.25 34.17 -12.82
CA PHE A 352 31.59 33.65 -13.13
C PHE A 352 31.70 32.98 -14.51
N SER A 353 30.63 33.03 -15.35
CA SER A 353 30.58 32.43 -16.70
C SER A 353 31.00 30.95 -16.72
N ARG A 354 30.47 30.16 -15.74
CA ARG A 354 30.81 28.74 -15.56
C ARG A 354 29.72 27.79 -16.04
N GLU A 355 28.78 28.24 -16.86
CA GLU A 355 27.66 27.48 -17.37
C GLU A 355 28.11 26.16 -18.01
N LYS A 356 29.11 26.23 -18.91
CA LYS A 356 29.61 25.05 -19.61
C LYS A 356 30.19 23.98 -18.66
N HIS A 357 30.88 24.41 -17.61
CA HIS A 357 31.43 23.51 -16.61
C HIS A 357 30.33 22.78 -15.83
N GLU A 358 29.27 23.48 -15.46
CA GLU A 358 28.15 22.85 -14.74
C GLU A 358 27.29 21.98 -15.67
N GLU A 359 27.17 22.32 -16.96
CA GLU A 359 26.56 21.47 -17.98
C GLU A 359 27.32 20.13 -18.12
N GLU A 360 28.65 20.17 -18.21
CA GLU A 360 29.49 18.97 -18.27
C GLU A 360 29.35 18.11 -17.02
N ARG A 361 29.33 18.73 -15.84
CA ARG A 361 29.14 18.06 -14.55
C ARG A 361 27.75 17.38 -14.44
N PHE A 362 26.71 18.07 -14.90
CA PHE A 362 25.36 17.51 -14.97
C PHE A 362 25.29 16.34 -15.95
N GLU A 363 25.88 16.53 -17.16
CA GLU A 363 25.85 15.50 -18.20
C GLU A 363 26.60 14.23 -17.78
N GLU A 364 27.72 14.34 -17.07
CA GLU A 364 28.41 13.16 -16.52
C GLU A 364 27.51 12.37 -15.55
N ALA A 365 26.81 13.06 -14.65
CA ALA A 365 25.88 12.43 -13.71
C ALA A 365 24.70 11.80 -14.46
N ASN A 366 24.14 12.50 -15.46
CA ASN A 366 23.05 12.07 -16.31
C ASN A 366 23.39 10.83 -17.13
N GLN A 367 24.58 10.82 -17.75
CA GLN A 367 25.03 9.66 -18.54
C GLN A 367 25.21 8.40 -17.68
N ARG A 368 25.75 8.52 -16.46
CA ARG A 368 25.89 7.40 -15.54
C ARG A 368 24.53 6.84 -15.15
N LEU A 369 23.57 7.71 -14.85
CA LEU A 369 22.18 7.34 -14.56
C LEU A 369 21.54 6.64 -15.77
N THR A 370 21.65 7.25 -16.97
CA THR A 370 21.07 6.74 -18.20
C THR A 370 21.62 5.35 -18.56
N LYS A 371 22.94 5.14 -18.48
CA LYS A 371 23.56 3.83 -18.77
C LYS A 371 23.06 2.75 -17.82
N THR A 372 22.95 3.06 -16.53
CA THR A 372 22.45 2.10 -15.52
C THR A 372 20.96 1.82 -15.70
N ASN A 373 20.16 2.85 -15.97
CA ASN A 373 18.72 2.73 -16.21
C ASN A 373 18.44 1.91 -17.48
N LEU A 374 19.19 2.17 -18.55
CA LEU A 374 19.09 1.42 -19.81
C LEU A 374 19.40 -0.08 -19.62
N PHE A 375 20.44 -0.40 -18.81
CA PHE A 375 20.74 -1.78 -18.48
C PHE A 375 19.60 -2.47 -17.73
N VAL A 376 19.08 -1.81 -16.68
CA VAL A 376 17.95 -2.33 -15.89
C VAL A 376 16.71 -2.52 -16.75
N ASN A 377 16.38 -1.52 -17.60
CA ASN A 377 15.23 -1.60 -18.50
C ASN A 377 15.38 -2.72 -19.52
N ARG A 378 16.57 -2.92 -20.08
CA ARG A 378 16.85 -4.06 -20.99
C ARG A 378 16.61 -5.40 -20.29
N CYS A 379 17.13 -5.58 -19.06
CA CYS A 379 16.87 -6.80 -18.29
C CYS A 379 15.37 -7.02 -18.05
N MET A 380 14.62 -5.96 -17.71
CA MET A 380 13.17 -6.04 -17.52
C MET A 380 12.41 -6.32 -18.80
N THR A 381 12.85 -5.74 -19.92
CA THR A 381 12.24 -5.97 -21.24
C THR A 381 12.36 -7.42 -21.68
N PHE A 382 13.47 -8.10 -21.38
CA PHE A 382 13.64 -9.52 -21.68
C PHE A 382 12.70 -10.44 -20.88
N MET A 383 12.20 -10.00 -19.73
CA MET A 383 11.38 -10.84 -18.86
C MET A 383 10.10 -11.31 -19.57
N MET A 384 9.33 -10.40 -20.15
CA MET A 384 8.04 -10.76 -20.79
C MET A 384 8.20 -11.71 -21.99
N PRO A 385 9.09 -11.47 -22.97
CA PRO A 385 9.34 -12.43 -24.06
C PRO A 385 9.83 -13.79 -23.56
N THR A 386 10.69 -13.83 -22.55
CA THR A 386 11.18 -15.08 -21.98
C THR A 386 10.04 -15.86 -21.30
N MET A 387 9.17 -15.18 -20.55
CA MET A 387 7.99 -15.81 -19.95
C MET A 387 7.00 -16.32 -21.00
N MET A 388 6.78 -15.55 -22.08
CA MET A 388 5.98 -16.01 -23.23
C MET A 388 6.59 -17.22 -23.92
N LEU A 389 7.91 -17.27 -24.08
CA LEU A 389 8.60 -18.43 -24.63
C LEU A 389 8.40 -19.69 -23.76
N ILE A 390 8.54 -19.53 -22.43
CA ILE A 390 8.29 -20.63 -21.49
C ILE A 390 6.83 -21.09 -21.59
N MET A 391 5.88 -20.16 -21.56
CA MET A 391 4.46 -20.45 -21.59
C MET A 391 4.04 -21.18 -22.88
N ASN A 392 4.48 -20.66 -24.04
CA ASN A 392 4.20 -21.30 -25.32
C ASN A 392 4.95 -22.63 -25.48
N GLY A 393 6.22 -22.70 -25.04
CA GLY A 393 7.01 -23.93 -25.05
C GLY A 393 6.38 -25.03 -24.19
N VAL A 394 5.89 -24.67 -22.99
CA VAL A 394 5.14 -25.59 -22.11
C VAL A 394 3.84 -26.02 -22.79
N SER A 395 3.09 -25.13 -23.44
CA SER A 395 1.88 -25.49 -24.18
C SER A 395 2.16 -26.45 -25.31
N VAL A 396 3.22 -26.24 -26.09
CA VAL A 396 3.65 -27.17 -27.16
C VAL A 396 4.04 -28.53 -26.57
N LEU A 397 4.75 -28.55 -25.45
CA LEU A 397 5.15 -29.79 -24.78
C LEU A 397 3.94 -30.57 -24.23
N ILE A 398 2.94 -29.84 -23.69
CA ILE A 398 1.67 -30.45 -23.24
C ILE A 398 0.92 -31.04 -24.44
N ILE A 399 0.82 -30.32 -25.56
CA ILE A 399 0.17 -30.81 -26.78
C ILE A 399 0.89 -32.05 -27.31
N TYR A 400 2.22 -32.00 -27.39
CA TYR A 400 3.02 -33.14 -27.87
C TYR A 400 2.85 -34.40 -27.00
N SER A 401 3.01 -34.26 -25.68
CA SER A 401 2.83 -35.38 -24.73
C SER A 401 1.36 -35.83 -24.66
N GLY A 402 0.43 -34.85 -24.72
CA GLY A 402 -1.00 -35.11 -24.71
C GLY A 402 -1.47 -35.83 -25.96
N ALA A 403 -0.91 -35.55 -27.13
CA ALA A 403 -1.23 -36.26 -28.37
C ALA A 403 -0.91 -37.77 -28.25
N TYR A 404 0.25 -38.12 -27.68
CA TYR A 404 0.59 -39.52 -27.40
C TYR A 404 -0.35 -40.14 -26.34
N ALA A 405 -0.73 -39.39 -25.33
CA ALA A 405 -1.65 -39.87 -24.30
C ALA A 405 -3.06 -40.10 -24.85
N VAL A 406 -3.50 -39.25 -25.79
CA VAL A 406 -4.81 -39.42 -26.47
C VAL A 406 -4.76 -40.60 -27.46
N ASP A 407 -3.69 -40.75 -28.22
CA ASP A 407 -3.51 -41.86 -29.17
C ASP A 407 -3.49 -43.20 -28.44
N ASN A 408 -2.87 -43.29 -27.27
CA ASN A 408 -2.88 -44.47 -26.41
C ASN A 408 -4.16 -44.61 -25.57
N GLY A 409 -5.14 -43.72 -25.73
CA GLY A 409 -6.42 -43.73 -25.02
C GLY A 409 -6.34 -43.43 -23.52
N SER A 410 -5.16 -42.99 -23.01
CA SER A 410 -4.98 -42.71 -21.59
C SER A 410 -5.55 -41.33 -21.18
N MET A 411 -5.86 -40.47 -22.14
CA MET A 411 -6.39 -39.12 -21.90
C MET A 411 -7.34 -38.69 -23.01
N GLN A 412 -8.34 -37.88 -22.67
CA GLN A 412 -9.23 -37.24 -23.64
C GLN A 412 -8.70 -35.87 -24.09
N VAL A 413 -9.07 -35.43 -25.30
CA VAL A 413 -8.61 -34.16 -25.89
C VAL A 413 -8.96 -32.94 -25.03
N GLY A 414 -10.19 -32.92 -24.45
CA GLY A 414 -10.62 -31.85 -23.58
C GLY A 414 -9.78 -31.74 -22.29
N ASN A 415 -9.28 -32.87 -21.77
CA ASN A 415 -8.38 -32.86 -20.61
C ASN A 415 -7.02 -32.21 -20.95
N VAL A 416 -6.49 -32.44 -22.16
CA VAL A 416 -5.28 -31.75 -22.63
C VAL A 416 -5.51 -30.25 -22.69
N MET A 417 -6.67 -29.79 -23.17
CA MET A 417 -7.04 -28.38 -23.22
C MET A 417 -7.16 -27.77 -21.82
N ALA A 418 -7.80 -28.49 -20.88
CA ALA A 418 -7.88 -28.05 -19.48
C ALA A 418 -6.49 -27.97 -18.83
N PHE A 419 -5.62 -28.94 -19.12
CA PHE A 419 -4.25 -28.97 -18.59
C PHE A 419 -3.42 -27.74 -19.05
N ILE A 420 -3.57 -27.33 -20.32
CA ILE A 420 -2.94 -26.10 -20.84
C ILE A 420 -3.46 -24.87 -20.06
N GLN A 421 -4.77 -24.77 -19.81
CA GLN A 421 -5.35 -23.67 -19.08
C GLN A 421 -4.87 -23.62 -17.63
N TYR A 422 -4.80 -24.76 -16.94
CA TYR A 422 -4.22 -24.85 -15.59
C TYR A 422 -2.75 -24.45 -15.56
N ALA A 423 -1.96 -24.93 -16.53
CA ALA A 423 -0.56 -24.54 -16.65
C ALA A 423 -0.41 -23.04 -16.80
N MET A 424 -1.22 -22.41 -17.65
CA MET A 424 -1.23 -20.95 -17.80
C MET A 424 -1.61 -20.22 -16.53
N GLN A 425 -2.64 -20.67 -15.79
CA GLN A 425 -3.05 -20.07 -14.52
C GLN A 425 -1.95 -20.17 -13.45
N ILE A 426 -1.27 -21.30 -13.36
CA ILE A 426 -0.14 -21.51 -12.45
C ILE A 426 1.00 -20.57 -12.81
N ILE A 427 1.40 -20.50 -14.08
CA ILE A 427 2.46 -19.62 -14.56
C ILE A 427 2.12 -18.14 -14.24
N MET A 428 0.88 -17.71 -14.52
CA MET A 428 0.42 -16.36 -14.22
C MET A 428 0.44 -16.05 -12.73
N SER A 429 0.13 -17.01 -11.85
CA SER A 429 0.22 -16.84 -10.41
C SER A 429 1.66 -16.52 -9.94
N PHE A 430 2.65 -17.21 -10.50
CA PHE A 430 4.06 -16.92 -10.24
C PHE A 430 4.49 -15.55 -10.74
N LEU A 431 4.01 -15.12 -11.91
CA LEU A 431 4.26 -13.77 -12.44
C LEU A 431 3.69 -12.68 -11.52
N MET A 432 2.48 -12.87 -11.00
CA MET A 432 1.85 -11.95 -10.06
C MET A 432 2.68 -11.82 -8.77
N ILE A 433 3.17 -12.91 -8.19
CA ILE A 433 4.03 -12.90 -7.01
C ILE A 433 5.35 -12.15 -7.31
N THR A 434 5.93 -12.39 -8.47
CA THR A 434 7.19 -11.76 -8.89
C THR A 434 7.04 -10.24 -9.02
N ALA A 435 5.97 -9.77 -9.64
CA ALA A 435 5.70 -8.33 -9.79
C ALA A 435 5.59 -7.62 -8.42
N MET A 436 4.99 -8.28 -7.43
CA MET A 436 4.88 -7.76 -6.07
C MET A 436 6.20 -7.72 -5.31
N SER A 437 7.11 -8.63 -5.59
CA SER A 437 8.42 -8.69 -4.93
C SER A 437 9.26 -7.43 -5.12
N ILE A 438 9.02 -6.67 -6.20
CA ILE A 438 9.69 -5.39 -6.49
C ILE A 438 9.06 -4.23 -5.68
N MET A 439 7.75 -4.25 -5.46
CA MET A 439 7.02 -3.15 -4.80
C MET A 439 7.08 -3.25 -3.26
N LEU A 440 7.10 -4.46 -2.73
CA LEU A 440 7.04 -4.71 -1.29
C LEU A 440 8.22 -4.09 -0.50
N PRO A 441 9.48 -4.16 -0.96
CA PRO A 441 10.60 -3.51 -0.27
C PRO A 441 10.45 -2.00 -0.17
N ARG A 442 9.99 -1.33 -1.23
CA ARG A 442 9.76 0.13 -1.23
C ARG A 442 8.72 0.55 -0.19
N ALA A 443 7.59 -0.15 -0.17
CA ALA A 443 6.56 0.09 0.83
C ALA A 443 7.04 -0.22 2.26
N ASN A 444 7.93 -1.20 2.43
CA ASN A 444 8.51 -1.49 3.74
C ASN A 444 9.41 -0.36 4.24
N VAL A 445 10.20 0.27 3.37
CA VAL A 445 11.01 1.46 3.71
C VAL A 445 10.10 2.62 4.09
N ALA A 446 9.06 2.91 3.31
CA ALA A 446 8.06 3.93 3.65
C ALA A 446 7.40 3.65 5.01
N ALA A 447 7.01 2.40 5.25
CA ALA A 447 6.41 1.97 6.53
C ALA A 447 7.37 2.13 7.72
N LEU A 448 8.68 1.91 7.53
CA LEU A 448 9.68 2.14 8.57
C LEU A 448 9.80 3.64 8.88
N ARG A 449 9.86 4.50 7.86
CA ARG A 449 9.91 5.97 8.05
C ARG A 449 8.69 6.51 8.79
N ILE A 450 7.49 6.02 8.45
CA ILE A 450 6.24 6.36 9.17
C ILE A 450 6.33 5.89 10.62
N ASN A 451 6.78 4.66 10.84
CA ASN A 451 6.89 4.10 12.19
C ASN A 451 7.93 4.83 13.07
N ASP A 452 8.99 5.39 12.47
CA ASP A 452 9.97 6.20 13.19
C ASP A 452 9.30 7.46 13.78
N VAL A 453 8.47 8.15 12.99
CA VAL A 453 7.71 9.32 13.49
C VAL A 453 6.77 8.90 14.63
N LEU A 454 5.99 7.82 14.42
CA LEU A 454 5.01 7.36 15.41
C LEU A 454 5.64 6.88 16.73
N LYS A 455 6.87 6.36 16.67
CA LYS A 455 7.60 5.85 17.84
C LYS A 455 8.46 6.88 18.54
N THR A 456 8.71 8.03 17.92
CA THR A 456 9.53 9.08 18.53
C THR A 456 8.87 9.53 19.83
N LYS A 457 9.60 9.44 20.93
CA LYS A 457 9.17 9.95 22.22
C LYS A 457 9.24 11.47 22.19
N VAL A 458 8.22 12.13 22.67
CA VAL A 458 8.19 13.58 22.83
C VAL A 458 8.98 13.92 24.09
N SER A 459 9.94 14.86 23.98
CA SER A 459 10.81 15.22 25.10
C SER A 459 10.11 16.14 26.11
N VAL A 460 9.23 17.02 25.64
CA VAL A 460 8.48 17.96 26.48
C VAL A 460 7.03 17.49 26.56
N THR A 461 6.63 16.95 27.70
CA THR A 461 5.27 16.46 27.96
C THR A 461 4.62 17.22 29.13
N ASP A 462 3.32 17.34 29.12
CA ASP A 462 2.59 17.91 30.24
C ASP A 462 2.68 16.97 31.46
N PRO A 463 2.76 17.52 32.67
CA PRO A 463 2.78 16.73 33.90
C PRO A 463 1.42 16.05 34.14
N GLU A 464 1.42 14.92 34.86
CA GLU A 464 0.19 14.21 35.21
C GLU A 464 -0.70 15.03 36.16
N ASN A 465 -0.09 15.79 37.06
CA ASN A 465 -0.81 16.68 38.04
C ASN A 465 -0.31 18.12 37.81
N PRO A 466 -0.88 18.85 36.86
CA PRO A 466 -0.44 20.22 36.57
C PRO A 466 -0.79 21.19 37.70
N VAL A 467 0.17 22.04 38.03
CA VAL A 467 -0.02 23.17 39.00
C VAL A 467 -0.55 24.37 38.24
N VAL A 468 -1.54 25.03 38.79
CA VAL A 468 -2.07 26.32 38.31
C VAL A 468 -1.49 27.43 39.16
N PRO A 469 -0.85 28.46 38.60
CA PRO A 469 -0.32 29.59 39.37
C PRO A 469 -1.39 30.35 40.20
N ASP A 470 -0.96 30.95 41.32
CA ASP A 470 -1.82 31.80 42.10
C ASP A 470 -2.31 33.01 41.28
N LYS A 471 -3.61 33.27 41.33
CA LYS A 471 -4.21 34.42 40.61
C LYS A 471 -3.68 35.77 41.02
N ASN A 472 -3.03 35.88 42.17
CA ASN A 472 -2.46 37.11 42.70
C ASN A 472 -1.06 37.38 42.17
N ILE A 473 -0.36 36.34 41.66
CA ILE A 473 0.97 36.48 41.06
C ILE A 473 0.77 36.37 39.54
N ARG A 474 0.94 37.48 38.83
CA ARG A 474 0.75 37.51 37.37
C ARG A 474 1.81 38.32 36.70
N GLY A 475 2.27 37.85 35.52
CA GLY A 475 3.19 38.52 34.69
C GLY A 475 4.64 38.47 35.19
N THR A 476 5.01 37.50 36.02
CA THR A 476 6.38 37.35 36.50
C THR A 476 7.13 36.25 35.71
N VAL A 477 8.41 36.49 35.40
CA VAL A 477 9.29 35.49 34.81
C VAL A 477 10.58 35.46 35.62
N GLU A 478 10.97 34.26 36.07
CA GLU A 478 12.20 34.10 36.85
C GLU A 478 13.02 32.93 36.30
N PHE A 479 14.30 33.20 36.13
CA PHE A 479 15.32 32.20 35.82
C PHE A 479 16.14 31.99 37.09
N ASP A 480 16.20 30.71 37.53
CA ASP A 480 16.89 30.32 38.76
C ASP A 480 17.97 29.30 38.43
N HIS A 481 19.23 29.74 38.36
CA HIS A 481 20.42 28.96 38.01
C HIS A 481 20.25 28.11 36.73
N VAL A 482 19.75 28.72 35.66
CA VAL A 482 19.41 28.03 34.43
C VAL A 482 20.61 27.77 33.55
N SER A 483 20.83 26.48 33.25
CA SER A 483 21.75 26.02 32.22
C SER A 483 21.01 25.21 31.15
N PHE A 484 21.41 25.35 29.90
CA PHE A 484 20.79 24.62 28.78
C PHE A 484 21.79 24.28 27.68
N ALA A 485 21.72 23.00 27.25
CA ALA A 485 22.40 22.49 26.06
C ALA A 485 21.37 21.98 25.04
N TYR A 486 21.57 22.25 23.73
CA TYR A 486 20.79 21.61 22.71
C TYR A 486 21.10 20.10 22.67
N PRO A 487 20.11 19.25 22.36
CA PRO A 487 20.35 17.83 22.14
C PRO A 487 21.45 17.66 21.07
N GLU A 488 22.39 16.77 21.35
CA GLU A 488 23.58 16.50 20.48
C GLU A 488 24.66 17.61 20.51
N ALA A 489 24.47 18.73 21.21
CA ALA A 489 25.56 19.66 21.53
C ALA A 489 26.39 19.13 22.70
N GLY A 490 27.70 19.15 22.59
CA GLY A 490 28.61 18.68 23.65
C GLY A 490 28.75 19.69 24.81
N GLU A 491 28.28 20.92 24.65
CA GLU A 491 28.46 22.03 25.58
C GLU A 491 27.16 22.80 25.81
N ASN A 492 27.06 23.46 26.96
CA ASN A 492 25.94 24.35 27.27
C ASN A 492 25.99 25.60 26.38
N VAL A 493 24.83 25.99 25.86
CA VAL A 493 24.64 27.25 25.10
C VAL A 493 24.40 28.42 26.05
N ILE A 494 23.80 28.15 27.20
CA ILE A 494 23.67 29.11 28.31
C ILE A 494 24.01 28.38 29.61
N THR A 495 24.69 29.09 30.53
CA THR A 495 25.21 28.51 31.78
C THR A 495 24.92 29.44 32.93
N ASP A 496 24.27 28.91 33.96
CA ASP A 496 24.04 29.55 35.27
C ASP A 496 23.41 30.95 35.18
N ILE A 497 22.33 31.07 34.38
CA ILE A 497 21.62 32.35 34.22
C ILE A 497 20.54 32.48 35.32
N SER A 498 20.64 33.61 36.08
CA SER A 498 19.66 33.91 37.14
C SER A 498 19.23 35.37 37.03
N PHE A 499 17.91 35.58 36.85
CA PHE A 499 17.29 36.92 36.89
C PHE A 499 15.80 36.80 37.13
N LYS A 500 15.21 37.93 37.51
CA LYS A 500 13.78 38.05 37.67
C LYS A 500 13.23 39.27 36.96
N ALA A 501 12.14 39.09 36.22
CA ALA A 501 11.30 40.13 35.65
C ALA A 501 10.00 40.21 36.41
N GLU A 502 9.73 41.39 36.97
CA GLU A 502 8.49 41.65 37.70
C GLU A 502 7.37 42.15 36.77
N LYS A 503 6.13 42.09 37.23
CA LYS A 503 4.98 42.55 36.47
C LYS A 503 5.16 44.01 36.02
N GLY A 504 4.99 44.27 34.74
CA GLY A 504 5.10 45.61 34.13
C GLY A 504 6.53 46.04 33.81
N GLU A 505 7.54 45.25 34.17
CA GLU A 505 8.94 45.54 33.79
C GLU A 505 9.24 45.26 32.34
N THR A 506 10.10 46.07 31.76
CA THR A 506 10.73 45.81 30.46
C THR A 506 12.15 45.30 30.68
N VAL A 507 12.36 44.01 30.40
CA VAL A 507 13.66 43.34 30.47
C VAL A 507 14.22 43.18 29.08
N ALA A 508 15.39 43.71 28.82
CA ALA A 508 16.09 43.54 27.53
C ALA A 508 17.19 42.51 27.65
N VAL A 509 17.43 41.75 26.58
CA VAL A 509 18.55 40.81 26.47
C VAL A 509 19.41 41.20 25.28
N ILE A 510 20.69 41.50 25.53
CA ILE A 510 21.66 41.87 24.50
C ILE A 510 22.93 41.03 24.62
N GLY A 511 23.73 40.99 23.56
CA GLY A 511 25.00 40.26 23.49
C GLY A 511 25.41 40.00 22.04
N SER A 512 26.61 39.44 21.87
CA SER A 512 27.15 39.06 20.55
C SER A 512 26.28 38.06 19.80
N THR A 513 26.49 37.91 18.50
CA THR A 513 25.82 36.85 17.72
C THR A 513 26.28 35.49 18.24
N GLY A 514 25.34 34.58 18.53
CA GLY A 514 25.67 33.27 19.10
C GLY A 514 25.70 33.22 20.63
N SER A 515 25.57 34.34 21.38
CA SER A 515 25.63 34.36 22.84
C SER A 515 24.46 33.71 23.58
N GLY A 516 23.49 33.06 22.89
CA GLY A 516 22.40 32.34 23.52
C GLY A 516 21.09 33.12 23.73
N LYS A 517 20.95 34.39 23.23
CA LYS A 517 19.78 35.26 23.43
C LYS A 517 18.45 34.61 23.06
N SER A 518 18.30 34.12 21.83
CA SER A 518 17.08 33.44 21.38
C SER A 518 16.85 32.12 22.11
N THR A 519 17.93 31.43 22.49
CA THR A 519 17.83 30.22 23.32
C THR A 519 17.20 30.53 24.65
N LEU A 520 17.64 31.59 25.35
CA LEU A 520 17.11 32.03 26.62
C LEU A 520 15.59 32.26 26.56
N VAL A 521 15.12 33.07 25.60
CA VAL A 521 13.69 33.40 25.50
C VAL A 521 12.83 32.23 25.03
N ASN A 522 13.39 31.25 24.33
CA ASN A 522 12.69 30.04 23.90
C ASN A 522 12.42 29.05 25.04
N LEU A 523 13.06 29.19 26.19
CA LEU A 523 12.79 28.38 27.38
C LEU A 523 11.53 28.85 28.10
N ILE A 524 11.12 30.10 27.99
CA ILE A 524 9.93 30.66 28.66
C ILE A 524 8.63 30.00 28.14
N PRO A 525 8.39 29.90 26.78
CA PRO A 525 7.22 29.17 26.25
C PRO A 525 7.36 27.64 26.34
N ARG A 526 8.41 27.15 27.01
CA ARG A 526 8.72 25.74 27.16
C ARG A 526 8.82 25.03 25.80
N PHE A 527 9.61 25.62 24.85
CA PHE A 527 9.94 24.91 23.61
C PHE A 527 11.00 23.83 23.83
N TYR A 528 11.75 23.97 24.91
CA TYR A 528 12.71 23.01 25.46
C TYR A 528 12.60 23.06 27.00
N ASP A 529 12.89 21.95 27.66
CA ASP A 529 13.12 21.91 29.10
C ASP A 529 14.60 22.23 29.39
N VAL A 530 14.88 22.94 30.48
CA VAL A 530 16.22 23.27 30.91
C VAL A 530 17.05 22.03 31.30
N THR A 531 18.36 22.11 31.15
CA THR A 531 19.28 21.04 31.56
C THR A 531 19.49 21.09 33.09
N GLU A 532 19.69 22.27 33.64
CA GLU A 532 19.86 22.52 35.08
C GLU A 532 19.09 23.77 35.46
N GLY A 533 18.74 23.91 36.74
CA GLY A 533 17.95 25.01 37.23
C GLY A 533 16.47 24.93 36.89
N ARG A 534 15.79 26.09 36.91
CA ARG A 534 14.34 26.17 36.63
C ARG A 534 13.95 27.53 36.05
N VAL A 535 12.93 27.50 35.19
CA VAL A 535 12.25 28.71 34.70
C VAL A 535 10.88 28.77 35.33
N LEU A 536 10.60 29.86 36.04
CA LEU A 536 9.29 30.03 36.68
C LEU A 536 8.50 31.11 35.92
N VAL A 537 7.24 30.84 35.71
CA VAL A 537 6.23 31.80 35.22
C VAL A 537 5.15 31.91 36.28
N ASP A 538 4.93 33.14 36.74
CA ASP A 538 4.01 33.43 37.86
C ASP A 538 4.31 32.61 39.14
N GLY A 539 5.61 32.40 39.40
CA GLY A 539 6.11 31.70 40.59
C GLY A 539 6.06 30.16 40.50
N VAL A 540 5.60 29.59 39.38
CA VAL A 540 5.51 28.14 39.20
C VAL A 540 6.50 27.73 38.08
N ASP A 541 7.22 26.59 38.31
CA ASP A 541 8.10 26.00 37.27
C ASP A 541 7.28 25.62 36.04
N VAL A 542 7.72 26.06 34.88
CA VAL A 542 7.05 25.76 33.58
C VAL A 542 6.91 24.26 33.31
N ARG A 543 7.71 23.40 33.97
CA ARG A 543 7.64 21.94 33.89
C ARG A 543 6.47 21.36 34.69
N GLU A 544 6.00 22.07 35.71
CA GLU A 544 4.87 21.69 36.54
C GLU A 544 3.52 22.19 35.99
N MET A 545 3.55 23.08 35.01
CA MET A 545 2.35 23.59 34.33
C MET A 545 2.10 22.83 33.03
N THR A 546 0.85 22.86 32.52
CA THR A 546 0.61 22.44 31.14
C THR A 546 1.20 23.44 30.16
N GLN A 547 1.70 22.97 29.01
CA GLN A 547 2.19 23.86 27.94
C GLN A 547 1.12 24.87 27.50
N LYS A 548 -0.15 24.45 27.50
CA LYS A 548 -1.28 25.33 27.17
C LYS A 548 -1.41 26.48 28.19
N GLU A 549 -1.28 26.19 29.47
CA GLU A 549 -1.37 27.18 30.52
C GLU A 549 -0.23 28.19 30.46
N VAL A 550 1.02 27.73 30.33
CA VAL A 550 2.19 28.61 30.13
C VAL A 550 1.98 29.52 28.92
N ARG A 551 1.69 28.92 27.75
CA ARG A 551 1.55 29.66 26.47
C ARG A 551 0.31 30.56 26.43
N SER A 552 -0.72 30.28 27.22
CA SER A 552 -1.90 31.17 27.29
C SER A 552 -1.56 32.57 27.80
N ARG A 553 -0.56 32.66 28.70
CA ARG A 553 -0.10 33.90 29.35
C ARG A 553 0.88 34.70 28.50
N LEU A 554 1.42 34.06 27.45
CA LEU A 554 2.51 34.63 26.64
C LEU A 554 2.02 35.20 25.31
N GLY A 555 2.53 36.37 24.92
CA GLY A 555 2.50 36.89 23.54
C GLY A 555 3.90 36.79 22.95
N TYR A 556 4.11 35.82 22.07
CA TYR A 556 5.43 35.51 21.50
C TYR A 556 5.56 35.97 20.06
N VAL A 557 6.56 36.80 19.78
CA VAL A 557 6.92 37.25 18.43
C VAL A 557 8.31 36.70 18.09
N PRO A 558 8.42 35.69 17.20
CA PRO A 558 9.68 35.07 16.88
C PRO A 558 10.53 35.96 15.97
N GLN A 559 11.83 35.75 15.98
CA GLN A 559 12.81 36.46 15.14
C GLN A 559 12.42 36.36 13.65
N LYS A 560 12.06 35.17 13.18
CA LYS A 560 11.54 34.94 11.82
C LYS A 560 10.02 34.94 11.86
N SER A 561 9.42 36.07 11.49
CA SER A 561 7.96 36.19 11.44
C SER A 561 7.33 35.27 10.41
N VAL A 562 6.40 34.45 10.85
CA VAL A 562 5.65 33.50 10.02
C VAL A 562 4.19 33.92 9.96
N LEU A 563 3.68 34.08 8.72
CA LEU A 563 2.28 34.30 8.44
C LEU A 563 1.67 33.06 7.78
N PHE A 564 0.43 32.79 8.13
CA PHE A 564 -0.34 31.69 7.53
C PHE A 564 -1.14 32.19 6.33
N SER A 565 -1.36 31.30 5.37
CA SER A 565 -2.27 31.58 4.25
C SER A 565 -3.70 31.85 4.77
N GLY A 566 -4.32 32.90 4.25
CA GLY A 566 -5.61 33.38 4.71
C GLY A 566 -5.71 34.89 4.48
N THR A 567 -6.32 35.63 5.42
CA THR A 567 -6.43 37.09 5.37
C THR A 567 -5.54 37.77 6.40
N ILE A 568 -5.35 39.07 6.32
CA ILE A 568 -4.68 39.87 7.37
C ILE A 568 -5.47 39.68 8.69
N ASP A 569 -6.78 39.83 8.69
CA ASP A 569 -7.63 39.63 9.86
C ASP A 569 -7.43 38.25 10.50
N SER A 570 -7.47 37.16 9.73
CA SER A 570 -7.25 35.80 10.21
C SER A 570 -5.85 35.60 10.83
N ASN A 571 -4.85 36.28 10.32
CA ASN A 571 -3.49 36.26 10.89
C ASN A 571 -3.38 37.00 12.21
N ILE A 572 -4.07 38.13 12.39
CA ILE A 572 -4.08 38.89 13.65
C ILE A 572 -4.88 38.09 14.72
N ARG A 573 -6.03 37.51 14.35
CA ARG A 573 -6.88 36.69 15.26
C ARG A 573 -6.26 35.33 15.61
N TYR A 574 -5.17 34.94 14.98
CA TYR A 574 -4.60 33.59 15.16
C TYR A 574 -4.27 33.23 16.62
N GLY A 575 -3.90 34.21 17.44
CA GLY A 575 -3.55 34.00 18.85
C GLY A 575 -4.74 33.72 19.76
N LYS A 576 -5.95 34.16 19.39
CA LYS A 576 -7.19 34.00 20.16
C LYS A 576 -8.37 34.16 19.20
N THR A 577 -9.34 33.24 19.24
CA THR A 577 -10.46 33.22 18.29
C THR A 577 -11.54 34.26 18.57
N ASP A 578 -11.73 34.62 19.84
CA ASP A 578 -12.81 35.51 20.30
C ASP A 578 -12.35 36.97 20.40
N ILE A 579 -11.75 37.50 19.34
CA ILE A 579 -11.29 38.89 19.26
C ILE A 579 -12.31 39.68 18.44
N SER A 580 -12.76 40.81 18.98
CA SER A 580 -13.66 41.72 18.26
C SER A 580 -12.95 42.43 17.09
N GLU A 581 -13.70 42.93 16.13
CA GLU A 581 -13.15 43.71 15.01
C GLU A 581 -12.43 44.99 15.50
N THR A 582 -12.94 45.60 16.55
CA THR A 582 -12.33 46.78 17.18
C THR A 582 -10.97 46.44 17.77
N GLU A 583 -10.84 45.31 18.48
CA GLU A 583 -9.56 44.87 19.05
C GLU A 583 -8.54 44.50 17.98
N VAL A 584 -8.97 43.96 16.83
CA VAL A 584 -8.08 43.69 15.69
C VAL A 584 -7.54 45.00 15.12
N LYS A 585 -8.39 46.04 14.97
CA LYS A 585 -7.98 47.36 14.47
C LYS A 585 -7.05 48.06 15.46
N GLU A 586 -7.35 48.00 16.74
CA GLU A 586 -6.49 48.54 17.81
C GLU A 586 -5.11 47.88 17.83
N ALA A 587 -5.07 46.54 17.75
CA ALA A 587 -3.81 45.81 17.68
C ALA A 587 -2.99 46.14 16.43
N ALA A 588 -3.65 46.33 15.29
CA ALA A 588 -3.00 46.76 14.04
C ALA A 588 -2.46 48.20 14.12
N GLU A 589 -3.19 49.09 14.80
CA GLU A 589 -2.78 50.48 15.02
C GLU A 589 -1.54 50.54 15.92
N ILE A 590 -1.58 49.85 17.06
CA ILE A 590 -0.44 49.78 17.98
C ILE A 590 0.79 49.23 17.27
N ALA A 591 0.60 48.16 16.44
CA ALA A 591 1.67 47.57 15.65
C ALA A 591 2.10 48.40 14.43
N GLN A 592 1.57 49.63 14.28
CA GLN A 592 1.85 50.51 13.12
C GLN A 592 1.56 49.82 11.78
N ALA A 593 0.54 48.96 11.73
CA ALA A 593 0.20 48.17 10.54
C ALA A 593 -0.93 48.81 9.70
N THR A 594 -1.70 49.74 10.28
CA THR A 594 -2.92 50.30 9.68
C THR A 594 -2.64 50.98 8.32
N GLU A 595 -1.55 51.76 8.22
CA GLU A 595 -1.21 52.46 6.99
C GLU A 595 -1.11 51.51 5.75
N PHE A 596 -0.34 50.43 5.88
CA PHE A 596 -0.20 49.51 4.75
C PHE A 596 -1.40 48.59 4.58
N ILE A 597 -2.19 48.36 5.63
CA ILE A 597 -3.46 47.57 5.54
C ILE A 597 -4.48 48.40 4.75
N ASP A 598 -4.66 49.67 5.09
CA ASP A 598 -5.63 50.56 4.45
C ASP A 598 -5.25 50.89 2.99
N ALA A 599 -3.97 50.83 2.66
CA ALA A 599 -3.49 50.97 1.29
C ALA A 599 -3.84 49.77 0.39
N LYS A 600 -4.27 48.65 0.97
CA LYS A 600 -4.71 47.48 0.19
C LYS A 600 -6.19 47.59 -0.17
N PRO A 601 -6.60 47.08 -1.37
CA PRO A 601 -8.00 47.17 -1.84
C PRO A 601 -8.99 46.55 -0.85
N GLU A 602 -8.65 45.38 -0.30
CA GLU A 602 -9.53 44.60 0.58
C GLU A 602 -9.21 44.78 2.07
N LYS A 603 -8.31 45.75 2.41
CA LYS A 603 -7.90 46.05 3.77
C LYS A 603 -7.58 44.80 4.61
N TYR A 604 -8.31 44.57 5.70
CA TYR A 604 -8.14 43.44 6.60
C TYR A 604 -8.47 42.09 5.95
N ASP A 605 -9.30 42.05 4.92
CA ASP A 605 -9.64 40.84 4.16
C ASP A 605 -8.62 40.52 3.06
N SER A 606 -7.62 41.39 2.87
CA SER A 606 -6.57 41.18 1.88
C SER A 606 -5.84 39.85 2.08
N PRO A 607 -5.63 39.07 1.01
CA PRO A 607 -5.07 37.73 1.11
C PRO A 607 -3.59 37.76 1.47
N ILE A 608 -3.21 36.88 2.36
CA ILE A 608 -1.82 36.55 2.71
C ILE A 608 -1.48 35.20 2.07
N ALA A 609 -0.47 35.20 1.20
CA ALA A 609 0.04 33.98 0.60
C ALA A 609 0.81 33.12 1.64
N GLN A 610 1.04 31.86 1.31
CA GLN A 610 1.77 30.92 2.18
C GLN A 610 3.15 31.49 2.58
N GLY A 611 3.39 31.56 3.89
CA GLY A 611 4.61 32.16 4.46
C GLY A 611 4.70 33.68 4.28
N GLY A 612 3.62 34.34 3.86
CA GLY A 612 3.56 35.79 3.67
C GLY A 612 4.47 36.30 2.52
N THR A 613 4.64 35.50 1.45
CA THR A 613 5.52 35.87 0.32
C THR A 613 5.11 37.13 -0.42
N ASN A 614 3.85 37.55 -0.27
CA ASN A 614 3.27 38.74 -0.87
C ASN A 614 3.29 40.00 0.02
N VAL A 615 3.99 39.96 1.15
CA VAL A 615 4.21 41.09 2.05
C VAL A 615 5.68 41.25 2.39
N SER A 616 6.14 42.49 2.63
CA SER A 616 7.53 42.78 2.97
C SER A 616 7.93 42.25 4.35
N GLY A 617 9.24 42.14 4.64
CA GLY A 617 9.76 41.71 5.94
C GLY A 617 9.22 42.53 7.10
N GLY A 618 9.24 43.85 6.99
CA GLY A 618 8.71 44.78 8.02
C GLY A 618 7.18 44.65 8.17
N GLN A 619 6.43 44.42 7.08
CA GLN A 619 4.99 44.17 7.17
C GLN A 619 4.71 42.85 7.88
N LYS A 620 5.49 41.78 7.62
CA LYS A 620 5.37 40.49 8.35
C LYS A 620 5.62 40.68 9.84
N GLN A 621 6.64 41.42 10.22
CA GLN A 621 6.94 41.71 11.63
C GLN A 621 5.79 42.46 12.29
N ARG A 622 5.29 43.55 11.68
CA ARG A 622 4.17 44.34 12.22
C ARG A 622 2.91 43.48 12.39
N LEU A 623 2.56 42.62 11.44
CA LEU A 623 1.43 41.68 11.57
C LEU A 623 1.65 40.63 12.67
N SER A 624 2.87 40.15 12.85
CA SER A 624 3.21 39.23 13.95
C SER A 624 3.14 39.90 15.32
N ILE A 625 3.54 41.18 15.41
CA ILE A 625 3.40 42.01 16.61
C ILE A 625 1.90 42.25 16.89
N ALA A 626 1.10 42.64 15.86
CA ALA A 626 -0.35 42.80 16.00
C ALA A 626 -1.02 41.54 16.53
N ARG A 627 -0.63 40.35 16.04
CA ARG A 627 -1.11 39.03 16.54
C ARG A 627 -0.83 38.87 18.03
N ALA A 628 0.36 39.22 18.50
CA ALA A 628 0.71 39.10 19.91
C ALA A 628 -0.07 40.09 20.77
N ILE A 629 -0.25 41.34 20.31
CA ILE A 629 -1.01 42.39 21.02
C ILE A 629 -2.49 42.02 21.11
N ALA A 630 -3.10 41.54 20.01
CA ALA A 630 -4.50 41.18 19.97
C ALA A 630 -4.87 40.05 20.97
N LYS A 631 -3.90 39.24 21.37
CA LYS A 631 -4.08 38.21 22.39
C LYS A 631 -4.23 38.79 23.81
N LYS A 632 -3.75 40.01 24.06
CA LYS A 632 -3.71 40.67 25.40
C LYS A 632 -3.04 39.76 26.45
N PRO A 633 -1.79 39.35 26.27
CA PRO A 633 -1.11 38.45 27.19
C PRO A 633 -0.61 39.19 28.45
N GLU A 634 -0.26 38.42 29.49
CA GLU A 634 0.41 38.95 30.70
C GLU A 634 1.92 39.21 30.51
N ILE A 635 2.54 38.47 29.58
CA ILE A 635 3.97 38.55 29.28
C ILE A 635 4.14 38.60 27.77
N PHE A 636 4.86 39.65 27.29
CA PHE A 636 5.28 39.75 25.90
C PHE A 636 6.74 39.30 25.75
N ILE A 637 7.02 38.58 24.68
CA ILE A 637 8.37 38.14 24.28
C ILE A 637 8.58 38.55 22.84
N PHE A 638 9.56 39.42 22.61
CA PHE A 638 9.97 39.90 21.28
C PHE A 638 11.39 39.41 21.00
N ASP A 639 11.54 38.40 20.14
CA ASP A 639 12.85 37.88 19.75
C ASP A 639 13.30 38.60 18.48
N ASP A 640 14.19 39.61 18.62
CA ASP A 640 14.76 40.43 17.55
C ASP A 640 13.72 40.98 16.54
N SER A 641 12.52 41.28 17.06
CA SER A 641 11.32 41.52 16.25
C SER A 641 11.23 42.95 15.70
N PHE A 642 12.22 43.81 15.94
CA PHE A 642 12.28 45.21 15.48
C PHE A 642 13.34 45.45 14.41
N SER A 643 14.19 44.49 14.14
CA SER A 643 15.38 44.66 13.29
C SER A 643 15.10 44.97 11.82
N ALA A 644 13.94 44.50 11.28
CA ALA A 644 13.54 44.76 9.90
C ALA A 644 12.67 45.99 9.71
N LEU A 645 12.47 46.80 10.78
CA LEU A 645 11.73 48.05 10.72
C LEU A 645 12.66 49.21 10.46
N ASP A 646 12.16 50.23 9.74
CA ASP A 646 12.85 51.53 9.65
C ASP A 646 12.79 52.24 10.98
N PHE A 647 13.77 53.15 11.19
CA PHE A 647 13.97 53.81 12.48
C PHE A 647 12.74 54.57 12.98
N LYS A 648 11.98 55.25 12.09
CA LYS A 648 10.79 56.00 12.44
C LYS A 648 9.66 55.07 12.92
N THR A 649 9.38 54.03 12.16
CA THR A 649 8.36 53.01 12.50
C THR A 649 8.72 52.30 13.79
N ASP A 650 9.98 51.90 14.00
CA ASP A 650 10.47 51.27 15.22
C ASP A 650 10.25 52.14 16.43
N SER A 651 10.66 53.43 16.37
CA SER A 651 10.50 54.37 17.48
C SER A 651 9.01 54.59 17.84
N THR A 652 8.17 54.82 16.83
CA THR A 652 6.71 55.01 17.04
C THR A 652 6.04 53.77 17.61
N LEU A 653 6.36 52.61 17.09
CA LEU A 653 5.86 51.34 17.57
C LEU A 653 6.24 51.07 19.03
N ARG A 654 7.48 51.30 19.41
CA ARG A 654 7.94 51.11 20.80
C ARG A 654 7.25 52.06 21.77
N LYS A 655 7.02 53.31 21.35
CA LYS A 655 6.26 54.26 22.16
C LYS A 655 4.81 53.77 22.39
N ALA A 656 4.13 53.34 21.31
CA ALA A 656 2.78 52.81 21.39
C ALA A 656 2.74 51.53 22.23
N LEU A 657 3.69 50.60 22.07
CA LEU A 657 3.81 49.41 22.89
C LEU A 657 3.95 49.75 24.36
N LYS A 658 4.84 50.65 24.74
CA LYS A 658 5.08 51.05 26.15
C LYS A 658 3.81 51.61 26.81
N GLU A 659 2.97 52.31 26.08
CA GLU A 659 1.69 52.83 26.58
C GLU A 659 0.66 51.70 26.80
N HIS A 660 0.60 50.72 25.92
CA HIS A 660 -0.38 49.62 25.94
C HIS A 660 0.05 48.38 26.73
N THR A 661 1.35 48.24 27.04
CA THR A 661 1.90 47.09 27.77
C THR A 661 2.28 47.39 29.20
N ARG A 662 1.84 48.52 29.77
CA ARG A 662 2.22 48.99 31.16
C ARG A 662 1.90 47.96 32.23
N ASP A 663 0.81 47.18 32.08
CA ASP A 663 0.39 46.17 33.01
C ASP A 663 0.92 44.76 32.68
N ALA A 664 1.71 44.62 31.60
CA ALA A 664 2.27 43.35 31.14
C ALA A 664 3.80 43.41 31.13
N THR A 665 4.44 42.33 31.52
CA THR A 665 5.91 42.22 31.47
C THR A 665 6.37 42.05 30.03
N THR A 666 7.44 42.77 29.66
CA THR A 666 7.94 42.75 28.30
C THR A 666 9.40 42.29 28.29
N ILE A 667 9.68 41.19 27.57
CA ILE A 667 11.05 40.67 27.38
C ILE A 667 11.44 40.92 25.93
N ILE A 668 12.52 41.64 25.71
CA ILE A 668 12.98 42.06 24.38
C ILE A 668 14.38 41.53 24.13
N VAL A 669 14.55 40.68 23.17
CA VAL A 669 15.87 40.39 22.59
C VAL A 669 16.17 41.42 21.51
N ALA A 670 17.28 42.11 21.64
CA ALA A 670 17.69 43.13 20.67
C ALA A 670 19.16 42.99 20.30
N GLN A 671 19.47 43.45 19.09
CA GLN A 671 20.83 43.63 18.59
C GLN A 671 21.25 45.07 18.59
N ARG A 672 20.29 46.03 18.70
CA ARG A 672 20.53 47.45 18.67
C ARG A 672 20.39 48.05 20.08
N ILE A 673 21.39 48.80 20.52
CA ILE A 673 21.36 49.51 21.81
C ILE A 673 20.21 50.51 21.86
N SER A 674 19.94 51.24 20.76
CA SER A 674 18.83 52.20 20.69
C SER A 674 17.47 51.59 21.00
N THR A 675 17.29 50.27 20.85
CA THR A 675 16.05 49.56 21.17
C THR A 675 15.84 49.36 22.66
N ILE A 676 16.92 49.29 23.44
CA ILE A 676 16.91 48.87 24.84
C ILE A 676 17.34 49.93 25.85
N LEU A 677 17.69 51.14 25.40
CA LEU A 677 18.15 52.23 26.27
C LEU A 677 17.19 52.50 27.44
N ASN A 678 15.90 52.40 27.21
CA ASN A 678 14.85 52.69 28.19
C ASN A 678 14.26 51.42 28.86
N ALA A 679 14.95 50.28 28.78
CA ALA A 679 14.58 49.09 29.50
C ALA A 679 14.87 49.24 31.01
N ASP A 680 14.00 48.69 31.84
CA ASP A 680 14.14 48.73 33.30
C ASP A 680 15.34 47.88 33.74
N LYS A 681 15.53 46.74 33.07
CA LYS A 681 16.69 45.85 33.23
C LYS A 681 17.24 45.41 31.87
N ILE A 682 18.54 45.42 31.76
CA ILE A 682 19.26 44.89 30.58
C ILE A 682 20.16 43.75 31.05
N ILE A 683 19.98 42.57 30.44
CA ILE A 683 20.80 41.40 30.64
C ILE A 683 21.81 41.31 29.51
N VAL A 684 23.08 41.30 29.85
CA VAL A 684 24.17 41.21 28.89
C VAL A 684 24.67 39.76 28.86
N LEU A 685 24.52 39.11 27.71
CA LEU A 685 25.01 37.74 27.47
C LEU A 685 26.34 37.80 26.69
N ASP A 686 27.32 37.09 27.18
CA ASP A 686 28.58 36.87 26.50
C ASP A 686 28.97 35.40 26.61
N ASP A 687 29.17 34.75 25.47
CA ASP A 687 29.53 33.33 25.36
C ASP A 687 28.71 32.39 26.29
N GLY A 688 27.39 32.59 26.31
CA GLY A 688 26.47 31.78 27.11
C GLY A 688 26.38 32.12 28.61
N HIS A 689 27.14 33.09 29.08
CA HIS A 689 27.16 33.56 30.48
C HIS A 689 26.53 34.96 30.62
N MET A 690 26.05 35.26 31.80
CA MET A 690 25.56 36.57 32.10
C MET A 690 26.74 37.51 32.52
N ALA A 691 27.19 38.35 31.59
CA ALA A 691 28.28 39.30 31.81
C ALA A 691 27.86 40.47 32.70
N GLY A 692 26.58 40.81 32.74
CA GLY A 692 26.05 41.87 33.59
C GLY A 692 24.54 42.00 33.54
N ILE A 693 23.97 42.61 34.57
CA ILE A 693 22.55 42.94 34.65
C ILE A 693 22.41 44.32 35.32
N GLY A 694 21.53 45.16 34.81
CA GLY A 694 21.25 46.48 35.37
C GLY A 694 20.61 47.41 34.37
N SER A 695 20.45 48.69 34.72
CA SER A 695 20.03 49.76 33.81
C SER A 695 21.15 50.13 32.84
N HIS A 696 20.81 50.80 31.74
CA HIS A 696 21.80 51.33 30.80
C HIS A 696 22.94 52.10 31.48
N LYS A 697 22.62 53.01 32.43
CA LYS A 697 23.59 53.84 33.16
C LYS A 697 24.49 53.02 34.08
N GLU A 698 23.99 51.96 34.70
CA GLU A 698 24.79 51.08 35.55
C GLU A 698 25.72 50.21 34.72
N LEU A 699 25.24 49.66 33.60
CA LEU A 699 26.03 48.79 32.74
C LEU A 699 27.11 49.53 31.98
N MET A 700 26.88 50.80 31.59
CA MET A 700 27.93 51.66 31.01
C MET A 700 29.10 51.90 31.98
N LYS A 701 28.87 51.83 33.28
CA LYS A 701 29.91 51.96 34.32
C LYS A 701 30.57 50.64 34.69
N ASN A 702 29.76 49.60 34.83
CA ASN A 702 30.18 48.39 35.52
C ASN A 702 30.36 47.15 34.60
N CYS A 703 29.92 47.20 33.31
CA CYS A 703 30.02 46.08 32.37
C CYS A 703 30.79 46.43 31.11
N GLU A 704 32.01 45.92 31.01
CA GLU A 704 32.90 46.18 29.88
C GLU A 704 32.29 45.71 28.56
N VAL A 705 31.72 44.50 28.53
CA VAL A 705 31.06 43.93 27.33
C VAL A 705 29.93 44.82 26.84
N TYR A 706 29.08 45.32 27.76
CA TYR A 706 28.00 46.24 27.39
C TYR A 706 28.54 47.56 26.80
N ARG A 707 29.57 48.15 27.41
CA ARG A 707 30.19 49.36 26.96
C ARG A 707 30.78 49.22 25.56
N GLN A 708 31.45 48.11 25.28
CA GLN A 708 32.00 47.83 23.95
C GLN A 708 30.89 47.74 22.90
N ILE A 709 29.80 47.01 23.20
CA ILE A 709 28.64 46.89 22.29
C ILE A 709 28.02 48.28 22.07
N ALA A 710 27.84 49.07 23.13
CA ALA A 710 27.22 50.40 23.06
C ALA A 710 28.05 51.38 22.23
N MET A 711 29.35 51.47 22.50
CA MET A 711 30.28 52.35 21.77
C MET A 711 30.50 51.96 20.32
N SER A 712 30.23 50.69 19.97
CA SER A 712 30.29 50.24 18.57
C SER A 712 29.10 50.71 17.74
N GLN A 713 28.00 51.12 18.37
CA GLN A 713 26.71 51.40 17.71
C GLN A 713 26.27 52.87 17.80
N LEU A 714 26.63 53.57 18.86
CA LEU A 714 26.20 54.94 19.15
C LEU A 714 27.41 55.83 19.46
N SER A 715 27.29 57.09 19.15
CA SER A 715 28.30 58.11 19.52
C SER A 715 28.26 58.40 21.04
N GLU A 716 29.35 58.96 21.59
CA GLU A 716 29.43 59.34 23.01
C GLU A 716 28.31 60.31 23.41
N GLU A 717 27.89 61.18 22.48
CA GLU A 717 26.81 62.15 22.68
C GLU A 717 25.44 61.51 22.77
N GLU A 718 25.21 60.36 22.06
CA GLU A 718 23.95 59.58 22.09
C GLU A 718 23.87 58.62 23.27
N LEU A 719 25.00 58.31 23.90
CA LEU A 719 25.11 57.44 25.07
C LEU A 719 25.02 58.17 26.41
N ALA A 720 25.16 59.51 26.42
CA ALA A 720 25.05 60.35 27.62
C ALA A 720 23.62 60.70 27.99
#